data_e7d65afc82b11fecf3bf3adc3dcf07ba
#
_entry.id   e7d65afc82b11fecf3bf3adc3dcf07ba
#
_cell.length_a   1.000
_cell.length_b   1.000
_cell.length_c   1.000
_cell.angle_alpha   90.00
_cell.angle_beta   90.00
_cell.angle_gamma   90.00
#
_symmetry.space_group_name_H-M   'P 1'
#
loop_
_entity.id
_entity.type
_entity.pdbx_description
1 polymer ?
#
loop_
_entity_poly.entity_id
_entity_poly.type
_entity_poly.pdbx_seq_one_letter_code
_entity_poly.pdbx_strand_id
1 'polypeptide(L)'
;MAKNTLIQKILENHIVSGSRTPGEAVSIRIDQTLTQDATGTMAYLELEAMNIDRVKTELSVSYVDHNMMQNGPENRNDHLYLQSVAAAKGVIFSRPGNGICHQVHLERFGVPGKTLLGSDSHTPTNGGIGMMAIGAGGLDVALAMAGQPFRIAYPRIIGVKLTGKLSPWVAAKDIILKMLSILSTKGNVGCMVEYFGPGVAELTVPQRATITNMGAELGVTCSVFPSDERTKEFLEKQGRGESFTALAADADAEYDRVIEIDLGSLEPLAACPSSPDNIKSIKELSGIEVGQVIIGSCTNSSFRDLSIVGAMLKGRKIADNVTLSIAPGSRQVLEMLARNGVLADIISAGARILESGCGPCIGQGQSPANDTVTLRTFNRNFPGRTGTKGDQAYLVSPEVAAAAALTGKITPPSELPFDCPEVAEAEKFLIDDSMMITPPCCGKSVEIIRKKTIGAPPLNSALPDKIDGIALIKTPDKTSTDDIMPAGVHLKHRSNIPEYAKVVFERFNEDGKPTFAQRAVAVRDAGKHGVIIGRDSYGQGSSREHAAICPMYLGVKVLIAISIERIHAANLVNFGIVPFTFADPADYDKIAEGDSIVIENLREKLEKGEYPVEVKAVSADGKVTSIKVNAKLTAEDVKIILAGGRLNCK
;
A
#
# COMPACT_ATOMS: atom_id res chain seq x y z
N MET A 1 23.47 -1.21 29.76
CA MET A 1 22.06 -0.97 29.42
C MET A 1 21.88 -1.43 27.98
N ALA A 2 20.74 -1.97 27.61
CA ALA A 2 20.49 -2.36 26.24
C ALA A 2 20.49 -1.10 25.35
N LYS A 3 21.17 -1.15 24.20
CA LYS A 3 21.27 -0.04 23.24
C LYS A 3 20.19 -0.18 22.17
N ASN A 4 18.93 -0.12 22.59
CA ASN A 4 17.79 -0.45 21.73
C ASN A 4 17.35 0.74 20.91
N THR A 5 17.09 0.49 19.63
CA THR A 5 16.34 1.39 18.76
C THR A 5 14.88 1.44 19.19
N LEU A 6 14.13 2.44 18.74
CA LEU A 6 12.70 2.55 18.99
C LEU A 6 11.94 1.31 18.46
N ILE A 7 12.28 0.86 17.25
CA ILE A 7 11.69 -0.33 16.62
C ILE A 7 11.92 -1.57 17.49
N GLN A 8 13.14 -1.76 18.00
CA GLN A 8 13.43 -2.89 18.89
C GLN A 8 12.61 -2.83 20.18
N LYS A 9 12.45 -1.66 20.79
CA LYS A 9 11.59 -1.48 21.98
C LYS A 9 10.14 -1.87 21.71
N ILE A 10 9.59 -1.47 20.56
CA ILE A 10 8.22 -1.84 20.20
C ILE A 10 8.14 -3.35 19.94
N LEU A 11 9.09 -3.92 19.20
CA LEU A 11 9.11 -5.36 18.90
C LEU A 11 9.17 -6.19 20.20
N GLU A 12 10.07 -5.87 21.13
CA GLU A 12 10.24 -6.62 22.38
C GLU A 12 8.95 -6.72 23.20
N ASN A 13 8.11 -5.69 23.15
CA ASN A 13 6.82 -5.68 23.84
C ASN A 13 5.74 -6.51 23.11
N HIS A 14 5.99 -6.93 21.86
CA HIS A 14 4.99 -7.62 21.03
C HIS A 14 5.43 -9.01 20.56
N ILE A 15 6.71 -9.38 20.71
CA ILE A 15 7.19 -10.72 20.33
C ILE A 15 6.48 -11.79 21.15
N VAL A 16 5.88 -12.75 20.44
CA VAL A 16 5.24 -13.94 21.00
C VAL A 16 6.17 -15.13 20.92
N SER A 17 6.91 -15.27 19.81
CA SER A 17 7.85 -16.36 19.57
C SER A 17 8.81 -16.02 18.42
N GLY A 18 9.88 -16.80 18.29
CA GLY A 18 10.83 -16.68 17.18
C GLY A 18 12.17 -16.06 17.60
N SER A 19 13.00 -15.79 16.61
CA SER A 19 14.37 -15.30 16.77
C SER A 19 14.45 -13.78 16.73
N ARG A 20 15.49 -13.22 17.35
CA ARG A 20 15.88 -11.80 17.25
C ARG A 20 17.05 -11.58 16.31
N THR A 21 17.38 -12.58 15.50
CA THR A 21 18.44 -12.49 14.50
C THR A 21 17.88 -11.89 13.21
N PRO A 22 18.47 -10.83 12.65
CA PRO A 22 18.01 -10.25 11.39
C PRO A 22 17.85 -11.29 10.28
N GLY A 23 16.68 -11.28 9.63
CA GLY A 23 16.32 -12.21 8.58
C GLY A 23 15.63 -13.50 9.05
N GLU A 24 15.73 -13.87 10.33
CA GLU A 24 15.00 -15.01 10.88
C GLU A 24 13.56 -14.66 11.24
N ALA A 25 12.71 -15.68 11.30
CA ALA A 25 11.29 -15.48 11.54
C ALA A 25 10.99 -15.12 13.00
N VAL A 26 10.17 -14.10 13.18
CA VAL A 26 9.59 -13.70 14.47
C VAL A 26 8.09 -13.51 14.33
N SER A 27 7.35 -13.92 15.35
CA SER A 27 5.89 -13.75 15.45
C SER A 27 5.58 -12.67 16.46
N ILE A 28 4.76 -11.69 16.05
CA ILE A 28 4.38 -10.55 16.89
C ILE A 28 2.87 -10.50 17.10
N ARG A 29 2.45 -10.06 18.29
CA ARG A 29 1.06 -9.73 18.57
C ARG A 29 0.68 -8.44 17.86
N ILE A 30 -0.54 -8.40 17.31
CA ILE A 30 -1.13 -7.22 16.70
C ILE A 30 -2.19 -6.64 17.63
N ASP A 31 -2.05 -5.38 18.00
CA ASP A 31 -2.99 -4.67 18.87
C ASP A 31 -4.19 -4.14 18.07
N GLN A 32 -3.94 -3.55 16.91
CA GLN A 32 -4.97 -2.91 16.10
C GLN A 32 -4.96 -3.43 14.67
N THR A 33 -6.14 -3.49 14.03
CA THR A 33 -6.26 -3.79 12.61
C THR A 33 -7.07 -2.74 11.86
N LEU A 34 -6.71 -2.55 10.59
CA LEU A 34 -7.34 -1.65 9.65
C LEU A 34 -7.70 -2.41 8.38
N THR A 35 -8.95 -2.30 7.94
CA THR A 35 -9.39 -2.76 6.62
C THR A 35 -10.06 -1.63 5.87
N GLN A 36 -9.96 -1.64 4.54
CA GLN A 36 -10.67 -0.70 3.67
C GLN A 36 -11.46 -1.45 2.60
N ASP A 37 -12.39 -0.81 1.92
CA ASP A 37 -13.41 -1.48 1.11
C ASP A 37 -12.90 -2.12 -0.20
N ALA A 38 -11.67 -1.86 -0.64
CA ALA A 38 -11.10 -2.56 -1.80
C ALA A 38 -10.53 -3.96 -1.45
N THR A 39 -10.17 -4.19 -0.18
CA THR A 39 -9.56 -5.45 0.29
C THR A 39 -10.35 -6.09 1.44
N GLY A 40 -11.07 -5.29 2.20
CA GLY A 40 -11.77 -5.72 3.42
C GLY A 40 -12.91 -6.71 3.17
N THR A 41 -13.61 -6.64 2.04
CA THR A 41 -14.66 -7.63 1.74
C THR A 41 -14.10 -9.04 1.74
N MET A 42 -12.94 -9.26 1.12
CA MET A 42 -12.29 -10.56 1.10
C MET A 42 -11.78 -10.96 2.48
N ALA A 43 -11.12 -10.05 3.21
CA ALA A 43 -10.64 -10.31 4.57
C ALA A 43 -11.78 -10.75 5.52
N TYR A 44 -12.97 -10.15 5.42
CA TYR A 44 -14.12 -10.58 6.23
C TYR A 44 -14.74 -11.89 5.77
N LEU A 45 -14.77 -12.18 4.48
CA LEU A 45 -15.20 -13.48 3.97
C LEU A 45 -14.28 -14.61 4.46
N GLU A 46 -12.98 -14.35 4.53
CA GLU A 46 -11.99 -15.27 5.08
C GLU A 46 -12.12 -15.42 6.61
N LEU A 47 -12.36 -14.32 7.34
CA LEU A 47 -12.65 -14.36 8.77
C LEU A 47 -13.90 -15.19 9.08
N GLU A 48 -14.94 -15.11 8.24
CA GLU A 48 -16.13 -15.94 8.35
C GLU A 48 -15.82 -17.41 8.06
N ALA A 49 -15.01 -17.71 7.05
CA ALA A 49 -14.59 -19.08 6.71
C ALA A 49 -13.81 -19.74 7.88
N MET A 50 -13.14 -18.95 8.70
CA MET A 50 -12.48 -19.41 9.93
C MET A 50 -13.45 -19.60 11.12
N ASN A 51 -14.75 -19.31 10.97
CA ASN A 51 -15.78 -19.41 12.02
C ASN A 51 -15.46 -18.58 13.29
N ILE A 52 -14.86 -17.42 13.14
CA ILE A 52 -14.57 -16.50 14.24
C ILE A 52 -15.82 -15.70 14.59
N ASP A 53 -16.31 -15.84 15.81
CA ASP A 53 -17.50 -15.12 16.29
C ASP A 53 -17.25 -13.62 16.42
N ARG A 54 -16.11 -13.24 17.00
CA ARG A 54 -15.73 -11.84 17.26
C ARG A 54 -14.22 -11.66 17.17
N VAL A 55 -13.78 -10.50 16.68
CA VAL A 55 -12.34 -10.16 16.62
C VAL A 55 -11.72 -10.13 18.02
N LYS A 56 -10.44 -10.47 18.10
CA LYS A 56 -9.67 -10.60 19.35
C LYS A 56 -8.61 -9.53 19.54
N THR A 57 -8.43 -8.65 18.56
CA THR A 57 -7.57 -7.48 18.65
C THR A 57 -8.16 -6.45 19.62
N GLU A 58 -7.33 -5.59 20.19
CA GLU A 58 -7.80 -4.48 21.06
C GLU A 58 -8.75 -3.55 20.30
N LEU A 59 -8.42 -3.29 19.02
CA LEU A 59 -9.22 -2.46 18.13
C LEU A 59 -9.16 -2.99 16.69
N SER A 60 -10.30 -3.03 16.04
CA SER A 60 -10.41 -3.26 14.58
C SER A 60 -11.34 -2.23 13.97
N VAL A 61 -10.92 -1.63 12.85
CA VAL A 61 -11.72 -0.63 12.15
C VAL A 61 -11.84 -0.98 10.67
N SER A 62 -13.06 -0.94 10.14
CA SER A 62 -13.39 -1.12 8.73
C SER A 62 -13.79 0.20 8.11
N TYR A 63 -13.11 0.60 7.05
CA TYR A 63 -13.30 1.87 6.36
C TYR A 63 -13.93 1.69 4.99
N VAL A 64 -14.63 2.72 4.51
CA VAL A 64 -15.06 2.84 3.13
C VAL A 64 -14.51 4.14 2.56
N ASP A 65 -13.46 4.02 1.75
CA ASP A 65 -12.72 5.17 1.21
C ASP A 65 -12.14 4.95 -0.20
N HIS A 66 -12.10 3.70 -0.70
CA HIS A 66 -11.52 3.37 -2.01
C HIS A 66 -12.54 3.34 -3.13
N ASN A 67 -13.74 2.80 -2.90
CA ASN A 67 -14.77 2.61 -3.92
C ASN A 67 -16.06 3.37 -3.57
N MET A 68 -15.91 4.65 -3.23
CA MET A 68 -17.06 5.52 -2.93
C MET A 68 -17.85 5.87 -4.20
N MET A 69 -17.18 6.03 -5.35
CA MET A 69 -17.84 6.22 -6.63
C MET A 69 -18.64 4.98 -7.03
N GLN A 70 -19.93 5.16 -7.31
CA GLN A 70 -20.88 4.09 -7.55
C GLN A 70 -21.46 4.20 -8.97
N ASN A 71 -20.96 3.37 -9.90
CA ASN A 71 -21.48 3.22 -11.26
C ASN A 71 -22.33 1.96 -11.43
N GLY A 72 -23.06 1.57 -10.40
CA GLY A 72 -23.85 0.34 -10.33
C GLY A 72 -24.03 -0.06 -8.87
N PRO A 73 -24.70 -1.19 -8.59
CA PRO A 73 -25.03 -1.61 -7.23
C PRO A 73 -23.87 -2.30 -6.50
N GLU A 74 -22.80 -2.71 -7.20
CA GLU A 74 -21.77 -3.61 -6.67
C GLU A 74 -21.05 -2.99 -5.46
N ASN A 75 -20.54 -1.77 -5.60
CA ASN A 75 -19.85 -1.08 -4.50
C ASN A 75 -20.79 -0.87 -3.31
N ARG A 76 -22.04 -0.48 -3.55
CA ARG A 76 -23.02 -0.31 -2.45
C ARG A 76 -23.38 -1.64 -1.78
N ASN A 77 -23.42 -2.74 -2.51
CA ASN A 77 -23.62 -4.08 -1.96
C ASN A 77 -22.47 -4.46 -1.02
N ASP A 78 -21.22 -4.17 -1.42
CA ASP A 78 -20.04 -4.38 -0.59
C ASP A 78 -20.09 -3.53 0.69
N HIS A 79 -20.49 -2.25 0.59
CA HIS A 79 -20.62 -1.38 1.77
C HIS A 79 -21.66 -1.89 2.76
N LEU A 80 -22.78 -2.44 2.28
CA LEU A 80 -23.80 -3.06 3.15
C LEU A 80 -23.27 -4.32 3.84
N TYR A 81 -22.54 -5.15 3.10
CA TYR A 81 -21.88 -6.32 3.66
C TYR A 81 -20.87 -5.92 4.74
N LEU A 82 -19.94 -4.99 4.42
CA LEU A 82 -18.92 -4.50 5.35
C LEU A 82 -19.53 -3.93 6.63
N GLN A 83 -20.56 -3.11 6.52
CA GLN A 83 -21.24 -2.54 7.68
C GLN A 83 -21.88 -3.62 8.57
N SER A 84 -22.56 -4.59 7.96
CA SER A 84 -23.24 -5.65 8.70
C SER A 84 -22.27 -6.65 9.31
N VAL A 85 -21.21 -7.05 8.59
CA VAL A 85 -20.21 -7.97 9.13
C VAL A 85 -19.35 -7.30 10.21
N ALA A 86 -19.03 -6.01 10.06
CA ALA A 86 -18.33 -5.25 11.11
C ALA A 86 -19.13 -5.23 12.41
N ALA A 87 -20.43 -4.94 12.33
CA ALA A 87 -21.33 -4.99 13.48
C ALA A 87 -21.41 -6.39 14.11
N ALA A 88 -21.51 -7.45 13.30
CA ALA A 88 -21.55 -8.84 13.77
C ALA A 88 -20.24 -9.27 14.44
N LYS A 89 -19.08 -8.84 13.91
CA LYS A 89 -17.76 -9.28 14.35
C LYS A 89 -17.12 -8.39 15.42
N GLY A 90 -17.76 -7.25 15.79
CA GLY A 90 -17.25 -6.37 16.83
C GLY A 90 -16.20 -5.37 16.34
N VAL A 91 -16.34 -4.95 15.10
CA VAL A 91 -15.45 -4.01 14.41
C VAL A 91 -16.14 -2.65 14.29
N ILE A 92 -15.41 -1.55 14.50
CA ILE A 92 -15.90 -0.20 14.23
C ILE A 92 -16.02 -0.02 12.73
N PHE A 93 -17.13 0.54 12.26
CA PHE A 93 -17.34 0.82 10.83
C PHE A 93 -17.31 2.33 10.55
N SER A 94 -16.33 2.77 9.78
CA SER A 94 -16.23 4.14 9.28
C SER A 94 -16.98 4.26 7.95
N ARG A 95 -18.03 5.09 7.95
CA ARG A 95 -18.93 5.27 6.80
C ARG A 95 -18.23 5.92 5.60
N PRO A 96 -18.75 5.68 4.36
CA PRO A 96 -18.33 6.46 3.18
C PRO A 96 -18.44 7.96 3.46
N GLY A 97 -17.42 8.71 3.06
CA GLY A 97 -17.36 10.17 3.27
C GLY A 97 -16.74 10.63 4.60
N ASN A 98 -16.44 9.70 5.54
CA ASN A 98 -15.73 10.07 6.76
C ASN A 98 -14.26 10.43 6.50
N GLY A 99 -13.63 9.77 5.55
CA GLY A 99 -12.26 10.07 5.13
C GLY A 99 -11.45 8.85 4.77
N ILE A 100 -10.24 9.12 4.33
CA ILE A 100 -9.23 8.12 3.95
C ILE A 100 -8.79 7.37 5.20
N CYS A 101 -8.81 6.03 5.14
CA CYS A 101 -8.56 5.15 6.29
C CYS A 101 -7.31 5.52 7.09
N HIS A 102 -6.19 5.86 6.42
CA HIS A 102 -4.94 6.21 7.08
C HIS A 102 -4.99 7.54 7.82
N GLN A 103 -5.68 8.53 7.26
CA GLN A 103 -5.87 9.83 7.89
C GLN A 103 -6.80 9.74 9.09
N VAL A 104 -7.97 9.10 8.91
CA VAL A 104 -8.93 8.92 10.01
C VAL A 104 -8.34 8.05 11.12
N HIS A 105 -7.56 7.01 10.78
CA HIS A 105 -6.89 6.17 11.79
C HIS A 105 -5.86 6.96 12.59
N LEU A 106 -5.04 7.78 11.91
CA LEU A 106 -4.07 8.67 12.56
C LEU A 106 -4.77 9.68 13.49
N GLU A 107 -5.85 10.30 13.03
CA GLU A 107 -6.62 11.29 13.77
C GLU A 107 -7.30 10.70 15.01
N ARG A 108 -7.89 9.48 14.89
CA ARG A 108 -8.82 8.95 15.90
C ARG A 108 -8.34 7.73 16.68
N PHE A 109 -7.41 6.92 16.16
CA PHE A 109 -7.08 5.61 16.73
C PHE A 109 -5.60 5.33 16.92
N GLY A 110 -4.71 6.06 16.23
CA GLY A 110 -3.27 5.85 16.34
C GLY A 110 -2.76 6.05 17.77
N VAL A 111 -2.00 5.08 18.30
CA VAL A 111 -1.43 5.10 19.67
C VAL A 111 0.04 4.77 19.62
N PRO A 112 0.93 5.66 20.12
CA PRO A 112 2.36 5.39 20.15
C PRO A 112 2.72 4.06 20.81
N GLY A 113 3.65 3.32 20.21
CA GLY A 113 4.15 2.05 20.74
C GLY A 113 3.27 0.84 20.46
N LYS A 114 2.06 1.02 19.92
CA LYS A 114 1.18 -0.08 19.51
C LYS A 114 1.54 -0.60 18.12
N THR A 115 1.12 -1.84 17.83
CA THR A 115 1.20 -2.45 16.50
C THR A 115 -0.12 -2.29 15.75
N LEU A 116 -0.03 -1.96 14.46
CA LEU A 116 -1.17 -1.86 13.54
C LEU A 116 -0.91 -2.72 12.30
N LEU A 117 -1.83 -3.63 11.99
CA LEU A 117 -1.80 -4.40 10.75
C LEU A 117 -2.97 -3.99 9.86
N GLY A 118 -2.68 -3.53 8.64
CA GLY A 118 -3.71 -3.06 7.72
C GLY A 118 -3.70 -3.79 6.39
N SER A 119 -4.89 -4.07 5.85
CA SER A 119 -5.05 -4.62 4.51
C SER A 119 -4.82 -3.57 3.40
N ASP A 120 -4.04 -2.55 3.72
CA ASP A 120 -3.59 -1.52 2.78
C ASP A 120 -2.08 -1.28 2.92
N SER A 121 -1.40 -1.11 1.79
CA SER A 121 0.06 -0.94 1.72
C SER A 121 0.56 0.36 2.38
N HIS A 122 -0.30 1.38 2.53
CA HIS A 122 0.05 2.67 3.17
C HIS A 122 -0.33 2.72 4.67
N THR A 123 -0.64 1.59 5.29
CA THR A 123 -0.79 1.46 6.75
C THR A 123 0.40 2.07 7.52
N PRO A 124 1.67 2.02 7.00
CA PRO A 124 2.82 2.69 7.61
C PRO A 124 2.66 4.19 7.85
N THR A 125 1.66 4.87 7.29
CA THR A 125 1.29 6.27 7.63
C THR A 125 1.25 6.50 9.14
N ASN A 126 0.74 5.54 9.90
CA ASN A 126 0.63 5.64 11.36
C ASN A 126 1.98 5.52 12.10
N GLY A 127 3.06 5.21 11.40
CA GLY A 127 4.41 5.34 11.92
C GLY A 127 4.81 6.79 12.25
N GLY A 128 4.13 7.78 11.66
CA GLY A 128 4.30 9.20 11.96
C GLY A 128 3.90 9.59 13.39
N ILE A 129 3.07 8.78 14.06
CA ILE A 129 2.68 8.96 15.47
C ILE A 129 3.43 8.01 16.43
N GLY A 130 4.38 7.22 15.91
CA GLY A 130 5.15 6.27 16.71
C GLY A 130 4.53 4.88 16.84
N MET A 131 3.64 4.46 15.93
CA MET A 131 3.16 3.09 15.84
C MET A 131 4.07 2.23 14.95
N MET A 132 4.17 0.95 15.26
CA MET A 132 4.66 -0.05 14.31
C MET A 132 3.50 -0.48 13.40
N ALA A 133 3.33 0.25 12.30
CA ALA A 133 2.22 0.07 11.38
C ALA A 133 2.69 -0.63 10.10
N ILE A 134 2.05 -1.74 9.75
CA ILE A 134 2.49 -2.66 8.70
C ILE A 134 1.33 -2.94 7.73
N GLY A 135 1.60 -2.80 6.43
CA GLY A 135 0.68 -3.24 5.38
C GLY A 135 0.85 -4.74 5.09
N ALA A 136 -0.27 -5.46 4.98
CA ALA A 136 -0.32 -6.90 4.72
C ALA A 136 -1.48 -7.28 3.80
N GLY A 137 -1.59 -8.53 3.41
CA GLY A 137 -2.74 -9.08 2.70
C GLY A 137 -3.99 -9.18 3.58
N GLY A 138 -5.16 -9.27 2.96
CA GLY A 138 -6.44 -9.36 3.68
C GLY A 138 -6.49 -10.57 4.61
N LEU A 139 -6.01 -11.71 4.15
CA LEU A 139 -5.97 -12.93 4.96
C LEU A 139 -5.08 -12.80 6.20
N ASP A 140 -3.92 -12.15 6.09
CA ASP A 140 -3.06 -11.92 7.26
C ASP A 140 -3.74 -11.04 8.30
N VAL A 141 -4.48 -10.01 7.83
CA VAL A 141 -5.28 -9.14 8.71
C VAL A 141 -6.42 -9.92 9.36
N ALA A 142 -7.11 -10.79 8.60
CA ALA A 142 -8.16 -11.65 9.14
C ALA A 142 -7.62 -12.63 10.21
N LEU A 143 -6.42 -13.19 10.01
CA LEU A 143 -5.74 -14.03 10.99
C LEU A 143 -5.39 -13.25 12.28
N ALA A 144 -4.88 -12.02 12.13
CA ALA A 144 -4.62 -11.14 13.28
C ALA A 144 -5.90 -10.79 14.03
N MET A 145 -7.01 -10.49 13.32
CA MET A 145 -8.34 -10.32 13.91
C MET A 145 -8.79 -11.57 14.67
N ALA A 146 -8.47 -12.76 14.18
CA ALA A 146 -8.72 -14.04 14.87
C ALA A 146 -7.83 -14.27 16.09
N GLY A 147 -6.87 -13.38 16.38
CA GLY A 147 -5.95 -13.44 17.51
C GLY A 147 -4.70 -14.28 17.23
N GLN A 148 -4.42 -14.60 15.96
CA GLN A 148 -3.16 -15.25 15.61
C GLN A 148 -2.03 -14.20 15.51
N PRO A 149 -0.81 -14.53 15.94
CA PRO A 149 0.33 -13.64 15.81
C PRO A 149 0.71 -13.47 14.34
N PHE A 150 1.09 -12.24 13.98
CA PHE A 150 1.59 -11.94 12.65
C PHE A 150 3.09 -12.24 12.56
N ARG A 151 3.49 -12.86 11.46
CA ARG A 151 4.85 -13.33 11.24
C ARG A 151 5.60 -12.42 10.28
N ILE A 152 6.79 -12.00 10.70
CA ILE A 152 7.73 -11.22 9.89
C ILE A 152 9.14 -11.82 9.99
N ALA A 153 10.03 -11.44 9.06
CA ALA A 153 11.46 -11.58 9.30
C ALA A 153 11.89 -10.51 10.31
N TYR A 154 12.68 -10.90 11.34
CA TYR A 154 13.25 -9.90 12.25
C TYR A 154 14.05 -8.87 11.45
N PRO A 155 13.74 -7.58 11.58
CA PRO A 155 14.24 -6.58 10.62
C PRO A 155 15.70 -6.19 10.88
N ARG A 156 16.37 -5.78 9.80
CA ARG A 156 17.49 -4.85 9.89
C ARG A 156 16.95 -3.44 10.00
N ILE A 157 17.60 -2.59 10.77
CA ILE A 157 17.09 -1.26 11.07
C ILE A 157 17.97 -0.20 10.43
N ILE A 158 17.37 0.59 9.53
CA ILE A 158 17.99 1.74 8.90
C ILE A 158 17.61 2.98 9.71
N GLY A 159 18.60 3.58 10.37
CA GLY A 159 18.44 4.85 11.07
C GLY A 159 18.56 6.03 10.10
N VAL A 160 17.61 6.96 10.15
CA VAL A 160 17.64 8.20 9.37
C VAL A 160 17.78 9.39 10.33
N LYS A 161 18.98 9.97 10.37
CA LYS A 161 19.27 11.11 11.22
C LYS A 161 18.92 12.42 10.49
N LEU A 162 17.93 13.12 11.02
CA LEU A 162 17.50 14.43 10.53
C LEU A 162 18.17 15.55 11.34
N THR A 163 18.75 16.53 10.65
CA THR A 163 19.35 17.73 11.25
C THR A 163 18.82 18.99 10.56
N GLY A 164 19.01 20.16 11.19
CA GLY A 164 18.57 21.43 10.63
C GLY A 164 17.04 21.59 10.56
N LYS A 165 16.60 22.51 9.71
CA LYS A 165 15.19 22.88 9.48
C LYS A 165 14.91 22.94 7.99
N LEU A 166 13.66 22.65 7.59
CA LEU A 166 13.22 22.84 6.21
C LEU A 166 13.31 24.31 5.81
N SER A 167 13.90 24.57 4.65
CA SER A 167 13.90 25.90 4.03
C SER A 167 12.49 26.26 3.51
N PRO A 168 12.16 27.56 3.31
CA PRO A 168 10.94 27.96 2.64
C PRO A 168 10.74 27.21 1.32
N TRP A 169 9.49 26.84 1.01
CA TRP A 169 9.10 26.07 -0.17
C TRP A 169 9.51 24.59 -0.21
N VAL A 170 10.24 24.10 0.80
CA VAL A 170 10.59 22.68 0.94
C VAL A 170 9.62 22.01 1.90
N ALA A 171 9.06 20.89 1.48
CA ALA A 171 8.04 20.16 2.22
C ALA A 171 8.58 18.85 2.82
N ALA A 172 7.84 18.27 3.75
CA ALA A 172 8.13 16.94 4.27
C ALA A 172 8.16 15.85 3.17
N LYS A 173 7.41 16.07 2.08
CA LYS A 173 7.44 15.23 0.87
C LYS A 173 8.85 15.14 0.28
N ASP A 174 9.62 16.23 0.28
CA ASP A 174 10.96 16.26 -0.30
C ASP A 174 11.93 15.40 0.51
N ILE A 175 11.70 15.20 1.81
CA ILE A 175 12.49 14.29 2.65
C ILE A 175 12.35 12.86 2.16
N ILE A 176 11.13 12.37 1.96
CA ILE A 176 10.92 10.99 1.50
C ILE A 176 11.30 10.81 0.02
N LEU A 177 11.14 11.83 -0.82
CA LEU A 177 11.66 11.81 -2.19
C LEU A 177 13.19 11.69 -2.17
N LYS A 178 13.87 12.42 -1.26
CA LYS A 178 15.31 12.27 -1.06
C LYS A 178 15.68 10.86 -0.61
N MET A 179 14.93 10.27 0.31
CA MET A 179 15.14 8.89 0.73
C MET A 179 14.98 7.89 -0.43
N LEU A 180 13.98 8.08 -1.30
CA LEU A 180 13.78 7.26 -2.50
C LEU A 180 14.93 7.40 -3.49
N SER A 181 15.57 8.56 -3.59
CA SER A 181 16.78 8.74 -4.40
C SER A 181 18.00 7.97 -3.86
N ILE A 182 18.05 7.71 -2.54
CA ILE A 182 19.17 7.05 -1.85
C ILE A 182 18.97 5.53 -1.78
N LEU A 183 17.78 5.09 -1.43
CA LEU A 183 17.45 3.69 -1.16
C LEU A 183 16.78 3.00 -2.34
N SER A 184 16.22 3.74 -3.29
CA SER A 184 15.39 3.21 -4.38
C SER A 184 14.13 2.47 -3.85
N THR A 185 13.33 1.95 -4.75
CA THR A 185 12.20 1.05 -4.45
C THR A 185 12.64 -0.40 -4.28
N LYS A 186 13.92 -0.71 -4.42
CA LYS A 186 14.47 -2.08 -4.46
C LYS A 186 15.47 -2.35 -3.34
N GLY A 187 15.59 -3.62 -2.94
CA GLY A 187 16.68 -4.08 -2.08
C GLY A 187 16.49 -3.89 -0.58
N ASN A 188 15.38 -3.31 -0.15
CA ASN A 188 15.14 -3.00 1.28
C ASN A 188 14.17 -3.98 1.97
N VAL A 189 13.85 -5.10 1.33
CA VAL A 189 13.02 -6.15 1.92
C VAL A 189 13.68 -6.71 3.19
N GLY A 190 12.91 -6.83 4.27
CA GLY A 190 13.41 -7.24 5.58
C GLY A 190 14.09 -6.12 6.37
N CYS A 191 13.97 -4.86 5.92
CA CYS A 191 14.38 -3.69 6.67
C CYS A 191 13.18 -2.94 7.25
N MET A 192 13.43 -2.17 8.31
CA MET A 192 12.55 -1.13 8.83
C MET A 192 13.33 0.17 8.96
N VAL A 193 12.65 1.31 8.82
CA VAL A 193 13.27 2.65 8.91
C VAL A 193 12.87 3.32 10.21
N GLU A 194 13.84 3.90 10.90
CA GLU A 194 13.63 4.69 12.11
C GLU A 194 14.21 6.09 11.93
N TYR A 195 13.39 7.12 12.13
CA TYR A 195 13.81 8.51 12.05
C TYR A 195 14.22 9.03 13.43
N PHE A 196 15.34 9.72 13.50
CA PHE A 196 15.87 10.28 14.75
C PHE A 196 16.69 11.56 14.51
N GLY A 197 17.23 12.16 15.55
CA GLY A 197 18.03 13.37 15.49
C GLY A 197 17.23 14.66 15.73
N PRO A 198 17.90 15.82 15.86
CA PRO A 198 17.26 17.07 16.27
C PRO A 198 16.25 17.62 15.27
N GLY A 199 16.39 17.33 13.96
CA GLY A 199 15.46 17.75 12.94
C GLY A 199 14.07 17.12 13.05
N VAL A 200 13.92 16.02 13.81
CA VAL A 200 12.61 15.39 14.04
C VAL A 200 11.65 16.33 14.77
N ALA A 201 12.16 17.13 15.72
CA ALA A 201 11.35 18.08 16.49
C ALA A 201 10.78 19.24 15.64
N GLU A 202 11.33 19.46 14.46
CA GLU A 202 10.85 20.48 13.50
C GLU A 202 9.63 20.00 12.70
N LEU A 203 9.33 18.70 12.71
CA LEU A 203 8.26 18.07 11.93
C LEU A 203 7.03 17.79 12.78
N THR A 204 5.87 18.27 12.33
CA THR A 204 4.58 17.94 12.93
C THR A 204 4.16 16.50 12.61
N VAL A 205 3.24 15.92 13.36
CA VAL A 205 2.74 14.56 13.11
C VAL A 205 2.21 14.37 11.69
N PRO A 206 1.40 15.27 11.09
CA PRO A 206 1.01 15.15 9.68
C PRO A 206 2.19 15.13 8.70
N GLN A 207 3.24 15.91 8.94
CA GLN A 207 4.46 15.89 8.13
C GLN A 207 5.22 14.56 8.26
N ARG A 208 5.35 14.03 9.48
CA ARG A 208 5.91 12.69 9.72
C ARG A 208 5.09 11.60 9.05
N ALA A 209 3.75 11.72 9.09
CA ALA A 209 2.83 10.80 8.43
C ALA A 209 3.00 10.80 6.90
N THR A 210 3.24 11.95 6.27
CA THR A 210 3.61 12.04 4.84
C THR A 210 4.86 11.21 4.54
N ILE A 211 5.90 11.33 5.38
CA ILE A 211 7.16 10.61 5.19
C ILE A 211 6.96 9.10 5.35
N THR A 212 6.28 8.66 6.40
CA THR A 212 6.05 7.22 6.65
C THR A 212 5.05 6.61 5.67
N ASN A 213 4.07 7.38 5.19
CA ASN A 213 3.15 6.98 4.13
C ASN A 213 3.93 6.59 2.86
N MET A 214 4.69 7.50 2.31
CA MET A 214 5.46 7.23 1.10
C MET A 214 6.70 6.34 1.37
N GLY A 215 7.07 6.16 2.64
CA GLY A 215 8.04 5.17 3.10
C GLY A 215 7.70 3.73 2.70
N ALA A 216 6.41 3.43 2.49
CA ALA A 216 5.97 2.14 1.94
C ALA A 216 6.58 1.85 0.55
N GLU A 217 6.87 2.88 -0.24
CA GLU A 217 7.45 2.75 -1.58
C GLU A 217 8.96 2.41 -1.56
N LEU A 218 9.62 2.50 -0.42
CA LEU A 218 10.99 2.02 -0.23
C LEU A 218 11.10 0.49 -0.22
N GLY A 219 9.97 -0.24 -0.13
CA GLY A 219 9.96 -1.70 0.01
C GLY A 219 10.31 -2.20 1.42
N VAL A 220 10.38 -1.31 2.41
CA VAL A 220 10.59 -1.65 3.84
C VAL A 220 9.30 -2.15 4.49
N THR A 221 9.43 -2.84 5.62
CA THR A 221 8.26 -3.37 6.34
C THR A 221 7.44 -2.25 6.99
N CYS A 222 8.08 -1.27 7.63
CA CYS A 222 7.48 -0.05 8.14
C CYS A 222 8.52 1.05 8.32
N SER A 223 8.05 2.28 8.60
CA SER A 223 8.86 3.42 9.00
C SER A 223 8.27 4.04 10.26
N VAL A 224 9.10 4.45 11.22
CA VAL A 224 8.62 4.94 12.53
C VAL A 224 9.34 6.21 12.93
N PHE A 225 8.59 7.16 13.48
CA PHE A 225 9.09 8.33 14.19
C PHE A 225 8.97 8.15 15.70
N PRO A 226 9.78 8.84 16.52
CA PRO A 226 9.60 8.83 17.97
C PRO A 226 8.29 9.51 18.37
N SER A 227 7.76 9.12 19.53
CA SER A 227 6.66 9.81 20.19
C SER A 227 7.25 10.83 21.16
N ASP A 228 7.23 12.09 20.77
CA ASP A 228 7.81 13.23 21.46
C ASP A 228 6.76 14.31 21.76
N GLU A 229 7.18 15.51 22.09
CA GLU A 229 6.27 16.63 22.39
C GLU A 229 5.36 17.01 21.20
N ARG A 230 5.84 16.85 19.94
CA ARG A 230 4.99 17.04 18.76
C ARG A 230 3.86 16.01 18.68
N THR A 231 4.15 14.77 19.07
CA THR A 231 3.12 13.72 19.14
C THR A 231 2.12 14.02 20.25
N LYS A 232 2.58 14.48 21.40
CA LYS A 232 1.72 14.91 22.51
C LYS A 232 0.80 16.04 22.10
N GLU A 233 1.36 17.10 21.52
CA GLU A 233 0.61 18.26 21.02
C GLU A 233 -0.49 17.83 20.03
N PHE A 234 -0.18 16.96 19.08
CA PHE A 234 -1.14 16.45 18.10
C PHE A 234 -2.28 15.67 18.80
N LEU A 235 -1.94 14.75 19.70
CA LEU A 235 -2.93 13.96 20.43
C LEU A 235 -3.82 14.82 21.32
N GLU A 236 -3.28 15.81 22.02
CA GLU A 236 -4.05 16.76 22.83
C GLU A 236 -5.03 17.56 21.97
N LYS A 237 -4.58 18.09 20.82
CA LYS A 237 -5.41 18.80 19.86
C LYS A 237 -6.51 17.93 19.25
N GLN A 238 -6.26 16.62 19.11
CA GLN A 238 -7.25 15.61 18.68
C GLN A 238 -8.15 15.13 19.85
N GLY A 239 -8.01 15.68 21.06
CA GLY A 239 -8.77 15.29 22.25
C GLY A 239 -8.42 13.87 22.74
N ARG A 240 -7.18 13.43 22.53
CA ARG A 240 -6.66 12.10 22.85
C ARG A 240 -5.33 12.16 23.61
N GLY A 241 -5.13 13.21 24.40
CA GLY A 241 -3.89 13.39 25.17
C GLY A 241 -3.55 12.23 26.10
N GLU A 242 -4.56 11.49 26.57
CA GLU A 242 -4.40 10.29 27.41
C GLU A 242 -3.73 9.12 26.67
N SER A 243 -3.76 9.12 25.34
CA SER A 243 -3.09 8.10 24.51
C SER A 243 -1.60 8.38 24.32
N PHE A 244 -1.09 9.50 24.80
CA PHE A 244 0.32 9.85 24.68
C PHE A 244 1.20 8.97 25.57
N THR A 245 2.27 8.46 24.98
CA THR A 245 3.38 7.82 25.68
C THR A 245 4.67 8.28 25.01
N ALA A 246 5.59 8.85 25.80
CA ALA A 246 6.89 9.23 25.29
C ALA A 246 7.69 7.98 24.92
N LEU A 247 8.21 7.94 23.68
CA LEU A 247 8.89 6.76 23.15
C LEU A 247 9.96 7.19 22.14
N ALA A 248 11.20 6.81 22.42
CA ALA A 248 12.36 7.10 21.56
C ALA A 248 13.40 5.98 21.67
N ALA A 249 14.36 5.96 20.75
CA ALA A 249 15.55 5.13 20.86
C ALA A 249 16.39 5.50 22.11
N ASP A 250 17.23 4.58 22.55
CA ASP A 250 18.27 4.90 23.53
C ASP A 250 19.30 5.87 22.92
N ALA A 251 19.95 6.67 23.76
CA ALA A 251 20.89 7.70 23.26
C ALA A 251 22.09 7.10 22.49
N ASP A 252 22.44 5.86 22.81
CA ASP A 252 23.53 5.09 22.20
C ASP A 252 23.02 3.92 21.34
N ALA A 253 21.78 4.02 20.83
CA ALA A 253 21.19 3.01 19.94
C ALA A 253 22.04 2.75 18.70
N GLU A 254 22.18 1.50 18.32
CA GLU A 254 22.96 1.07 17.16
C GLU A 254 22.03 0.65 16.00
N TYR A 255 22.32 1.12 14.78
CA TYR A 255 21.58 0.84 13.56
C TYR A 255 22.45 0.03 12.59
N ASP A 256 21.82 -0.85 11.79
CA ASP A 256 22.54 -1.60 10.75
C ASP A 256 23.10 -0.66 9.65
N ARG A 257 22.45 0.45 9.43
CA ARG A 257 22.88 1.52 8.52
C ARG A 257 22.35 2.87 9.02
N VAL A 258 23.14 3.91 8.89
CA VAL A 258 22.69 5.30 9.16
C VAL A 258 22.75 6.12 7.88
N ILE A 259 21.69 6.90 7.65
CA ILE A 259 21.58 7.89 6.58
C ILE A 259 21.41 9.26 7.27
N GLU A 260 22.22 10.24 6.93
CA GLU A 260 22.10 11.60 7.45
C GLU A 260 21.48 12.51 6.39
N ILE A 261 20.48 13.31 6.78
CA ILE A 261 19.83 14.30 5.94
C ILE A 261 19.80 15.63 6.70
N ASP A 262 20.47 16.62 6.15
CA ASP A 262 20.32 18.01 6.59
C ASP A 262 19.11 18.61 5.88
N LEU A 263 18.06 18.92 6.65
CA LEU A 263 16.81 19.48 6.15
C LEU A 263 17.01 20.84 5.47
N GLY A 264 18.01 21.61 5.92
CA GLY A 264 18.35 22.92 5.33
C GLY A 264 18.99 22.83 3.95
N SER A 265 19.55 21.68 3.60
CA SER A 265 20.17 21.43 2.30
C SER A 265 19.21 20.89 1.23
N LEU A 266 17.97 20.58 1.61
CA LEU A 266 16.98 20.03 0.68
C LEU A 266 16.43 21.13 -0.24
N GLU A 267 16.05 20.72 -1.45
CA GLU A 267 15.32 21.53 -2.41
C GLU A 267 14.04 20.80 -2.85
N PRO A 268 13.06 21.48 -3.45
CA PRO A 268 11.87 20.83 -4.00
C PRO A 268 12.21 19.80 -5.05
N LEU A 269 11.67 18.59 -4.88
CA LEU A 269 11.92 17.40 -5.70
C LEU A 269 10.64 16.91 -6.38
N ALA A 270 10.81 16.11 -7.43
CA ALA A 270 9.74 15.33 -8.04
C ALA A 270 10.18 13.89 -8.28
N ALA A 271 9.26 12.94 -8.08
CA ALA A 271 9.38 11.62 -8.69
C ALA A 271 8.80 11.67 -10.11
N CYS A 272 9.67 11.49 -11.09
CA CYS A 272 9.31 11.50 -12.51
C CYS A 272 8.59 10.19 -12.92
N PRO A 273 7.84 10.17 -14.02
CA PRO A 273 7.30 8.93 -14.57
C PRO A 273 8.42 7.92 -14.87
N SER A 274 8.25 6.63 -14.64
CA SER A 274 7.10 5.86 -14.19
C SER A 274 7.44 5.09 -12.91
N SER A 275 8.22 5.71 -12.01
CA SER A 275 8.64 5.08 -10.75
C SER A 275 8.82 6.12 -9.64
N PRO A 276 8.43 5.82 -8.39
CA PRO A 276 8.59 6.74 -7.27
C PRO A 276 10.04 7.10 -6.92
N ASP A 277 11.01 6.31 -7.37
CA ASP A 277 12.45 6.51 -7.15
C ASP A 277 13.18 7.23 -8.31
N ASN A 278 12.45 7.60 -9.38
CA ASN A 278 13.00 8.41 -10.47
C ASN A 278 13.01 9.90 -10.09
N ILE A 279 13.92 10.28 -9.21
CA ILE A 279 13.92 11.60 -8.58
C ILE A 279 14.72 12.62 -9.38
N LYS A 280 14.14 13.81 -9.57
CA LYS A 280 14.80 15.02 -10.11
C LYS A 280 14.45 16.25 -9.31
N SER A 281 15.28 17.29 -9.40
CA SER A 281 14.95 18.59 -8.83
C SER A 281 13.88 19.28 -9.68
N ILE A 282 13.02 20.08 -9.04
CA ILE A 282 11.99 20.86 -9.74
C ILE A 282 12.61 21.87 -10.72
N LYS A 283 13.80 22.36 -10.42
CA LYS A 283 14.55 23.26 -11.31
C LYS A 283 14.90 22.60 -12.66
N GLU A 284 15.29 21.32 -12.62
CA GLU A 284 15.59 20.55 -13.86
C GLU A 284 14.36 20.31 -14.73
N LEU A 285 13.18 20.34 -14.13
CA LEU A 285 11.90 20.07 -14.79
C LEU A 285 11.13 21.35 -15.15
N SER A 286 11.68 22.52 -14.81
CA SER A 286 11.01 23.80 -15.00
C SER A 286 10.61 24.02 -16.47
N GLY A 287 9.41 24.54 -16.67
CA GLY A 287 8.86 24.85 -17.99
C GLY A 287 8.07 23.73 -18.68
N ILE A 288 8.06 22.51 -18.17
CA ILE A 288 7.22 21.41 -18.68
C ILE A 288 5.74 21.79 -18.49
N GLU A 289 4.96 21.81 -19.56
CA GLU A 289 3.53 22.12 -19.51
C GLU A 289 2.74 21.06 -18.74
N VAL A 290 1.76 21.49 -17.94
CA VAL A 290 0.95 20.64 -17.08
C VAL A 290 -0.52 20.79 -17.45
N GLY A 291 -1.23 19.69 -17.73
CA GLY A 291 -2.66 19.71 -18.00
C GLY A 291 -3.55 19.38 -16.81
N GLN A 292 -3.00 18.69 -15.82
CA GLN A 292 -3.77 18.30 -14.63
C GLN A 292 -2.93 18.39 -13.36
N VAL A 293 -3.56 18.89 -12.29
CA VAL A 293 -2.98 18.89 -10.94
C VAL A 293 -3.99 18.29 -9.97
N ILE A 294 -3.56 17.31 -9.15
CA ILE A 294 -4.40 16.74 -8.09
C ILE A 294 -3.64 16.79 -6.76
N ILE A 295 -4.23 17.47 -5.78
CA ILE A 295 -3.66 17.63 -4.43
C ILE A 295 -4.52 16.87 -3.43
N GLY A 296 -3.89 16.05 -2.58
CA GLY A 296 -4.60 15.30 -1.55
C GLY A 296 -4.12 13.86 -1.41
N SER A 297 -5.06 12.90 -1.35
CA SER A 297 -4.81 11.49 -1.05
C SER A 297 -4.32 11.27 0.40
N CYS A 298 -3.99 10.03 0.77
CA CYS A 298 -3.46 9.72 2.09
C CYS A 298 -2.09 10.35 2.38
N THR A 299 -1.39 10.85 1.36
CA THR A 299 -0.02 11.37 1.50
C THR A 299 0.01 12.85 1.91
N ASN A 300 -0.73 13.71 1.19
CA ASN A 300 -0.69 15.17 1.41
C ASN A 300 -2.11 15.77 1.38
N SER A 301 -2.89 15.47 2.38
CA SER A 301 -4.27 15.92 2.51
C SER A 301 -4.63 16.39 3.91
N SER A 302 -3.63 16.61 4.75
CA SER A 302 -3.82 17.14 6.10
C SER A 302 -4.37 18.56 6.07
N PHE A 303 -4.89 19.02 7.21
CA PHE A 303 -5.33 20.40 7.37
C PHE A 303 -4.20 21.40 7.03
N ARG A 304 -2.97 21.10 7.43
CA ARG A 304 -1.79 21.92 7.11
C ARG A 304 -1.53 21.97 5.60
N ASP A 305 -1.47 20.80 4.94
CA ASP A 305 -1.18 20.73 3.49
C ASP A 305 -2.19 21.56 2.69
N LEU A 306 -3.47 21.41 2.98
CA LEU A 306 -4.52 22.11 2.24
C LEU A 306 -4.64 23.58 2.62
N SER A 307 -4.25 23.96 3.84
CA SER A 307 -4.17 25.36 4.25
C SER A 307 -3.05 26.10 3.52
N ILE A 308 -1.89 25.48 3.31
CA ILE A 308 -0.81 26.03 2.48
C ILE A 308 -1.29 26.24 1.04
N VAL A 309 -1.91 25.23 0.45
CA VAL A 309 -2.49 25.30 -0.89
C VAL A 309 -3.51 26.45 -0.99
N GLY A 310 -4.41 26.56 -0.03
CA GLY A 310 -5.39 27.65 0.00
C GLY A 310 -4.74 29.03 0.12
N ALA A 311 -3.72 29.18 0.95
CA ALA A 311 -2.99 30.44 1.08
C ALA A 311 -2.27 30.82 -0.22
N MET A 312 -1.68 29.85 -0.94
CA MET A 312 -1.08 30.08 -2.26
C MET A 312 -2.12 30.47 -3.32
N LEU A 313 -3.31 29.90 -3.29
CA LEU A 313 -4.38 30.13 -4.26
C LEU A 313 -5.22 31.38 -3.95
N LYS A 314 -5.20 31.89 -2.74
CA LYS A 314 -6.03 33.00 -2.28
C LYS A 314 -5.92 34.24 -3.17
N GLY A 315 -7.05 34.70 -3.68
CA GLY A 315 -7.12 35.86 -4.59
C GLY A 315 -6.52 35.64 -5.99
N ARG A 316 -6.18 34.40 -6.35
CA ARG A 316 -5.58 34.04 -7.64
C ARG A 316 -6.46 33.07 -8.42
N LYS A 317 -6.14 32.85 -9.68
CA LYS A 317 -6.80 31.88 -10.56
C LYS A 317 -5.77 30.87 -11.05
N ILE A 318 -6.20 29.63 -11.23
CA ILE A 318 -5.40 28.62 -11.92
C ILE A 318 -5.23 28.98 -13.39
N ALA A 319 -4.16 28.47 -14.01
CA ALA A 319 -3.93 28.64 -15.45
C ALA A 319 -5.01 27.97 -16.30
N ASP A 320 -5.34 28.56 -17.45
CA ASP A 320 -6.44 28.11 -18.30
C ASP A 320 -6.25 26.69 -18.87
N ASN A 321 -4.99 26.24 -19.00
CA ASN A 321 -4.64 24.90 -19.48
C ASN A 321 -4.66 23.83 -18.38
N VAL A 322 -4.93 24.18 -17.11
CA VAL A 322 -4.86 23.25 -15.98
C VAL A 322 -6.24 22.92 -15.44
N THR A 323 -6.47 21.65 -15.19
CA THR A 323 -7.56 21.18 -14.31
C THR A 323 -7.00 20.90 -12.92
N LEU A 324 -7.41 21.66 -11.90
CA LEU A 324 -7.03 21.45 -10.51
C LEU A 324 -8.13 20.68 -9.74
N SER A 325 -7.76 19.64 -9.02
CA SER A 325 -8.65 18.91 -8.12
C SER A 325 -8.03 18.74 -6.74
N ILE A 326 -8.86 18.87 -5.70
CA ILE A 326 -8.46 18.72 -4.28
C ILE A 326 -9.22 17.54 -3.69
N ALA A 327 -8.49 16.57 -3.10
CA ALA A 327 -9.04 15.42 -2.39
C ALA A 327 -8.67 15.52 -0.90
N PRO A 328 -9.56 16.06 -0.03
CA PRO A 328 -9.29 16.19 1.40
C PRO A 328 -9.10 14.85 2.09
N GLY A 329 -8.27 14.78 3.14
CA GLY A 329 -7.96 13.54 3.83
C GLY A 329 -9.09 12.97 4.66
N SER A 330 -9.87 13.87 5.27
CA SER A 330 -10.99 13.48 6.13
C SER A 330 -12.09 14.53 6.13
N ARG A 331 -13.27 14.14 6.62
CA ARG A 331 -14.38 15.05 6.88
C ARG A 331 -13.98 16.14 7.88
N GLN A 332 -13.17 15.78 8.89
CA GLN A 332 -12.64 16.73 9.85
C GLN A 332 -11.87 17.86 9.15
N VAL A 333 -10.93 17.48 8.28
CA VAL A 333 -10.14 18.45 7.50
C VAL A 333 -11.04 19.30 6.60
N LEU A 334 -11.95 18.69 5.84
CA LEU A 334 -12.84 19.41 4.93
C LEU A 334 -13.73 20.42 5.67
N GLU A 335 -14.28 20.03 6.80
CA GLU A 335 -15.12 20.89 7.61
C GLU A 335 -14.33 22.06 8.22
N MET A 336 -13.10 21.82 8.68
CA MET A 336 -12.23 22.88 9.20
C MET A 336 -11.86 23.91 8.11
N LEU A 337 -11.53 23.45 6.90
CA LEU A 337 -11.26 24.31 5.75
C LEU A 337 -12.49 25.11 5.32
N ALA A 338 -13.69 24.54 5.46
CA ALA A 338 -14.94 25.27 5.19
C ALA A 338 -15.19 26.37 6.22
N ARG A 339 -14.97 26.07 7.51
CA ARG A 339 -15.23 27.02 8.61
C ARG A 339 -14.26 28.19 8.64
N ASN A 340 -12.99 27.99 8.26
CA ASN A 340 -11.97 29.06 8.24
C ASN A 340 -11.88 29.82 6.92
N GLY A 341 -12.69 29.45 5.91
CA GLY A 341 -12.74 30.12 4.61
C GLY A 341 -11.71 29.64 3.58
N VAL A 342 -10.77 28.80 3.95
CA VAL A 342 -9.74 28.27 3.04
C VAL A 342 -10.37 27.48 1.89
N LEU A 343 -11.43 26.73 2.14
CA LEU A 343 -12.15 26.00 1.09
C LEU A 343 -12.77 26.96 0.06
N ALA A 344 -13.28 28.10 0.49
CA ALA A 344 -13.82 29.13 -0.42
C ALA A 344 -12.72 29.74 -1.29
N ASP A 345 -11.53 30.02 -0.73
CA ASP A 345 -10.37 30.49 -1.48
C ASP A 345 -9.95 29.49 -2.56
N ILE A 346 -9.88 28.21 -2.22
CA ILE A 346 -9.55 27.10 -3.14
C ILE A 346 -10.58 26.99 -4.29
N ILE A 347 -11.87 27.00 -3.98
CA ILE A 347 -12.96 26.94 -4.99
C ILE A 347 -12.91 28.18 -5.87
N SER A 348 -12.73 29.36 -5.28
CA SER A 348 -12.64 30.63 -6.02
C SER A 348 -11.47 30.66 -7.00
N ALA A 349 -10.38 29.97 -6.71
CA ALA A 349 -9.25 29.84 -7.63
C ALA A 349 -9.56 28.97 -8.87
N GLY A 350 -10.63 28.18 -8.85
CA GLY A 350 -11.05 27.30 -9.95
C GLY A 350 -10.85 25.80 -9.68
N ALA A 351 -10.55 25.42 -8.44
CA ALA A 351 -10.39 24.01 -8.07
C ALA A 351 -11.73 23.27 -7.97
N ARG A 352 -11.72 21.99 -8.36
CA ARG A 352 -12.78 21.02 -8.08
C ARG A 352 -12.50 20.34 -6.73
N ILE A 353 -13.51 20.19 -5.90
CA ILE A 353 -13.40 19.46 -4.65
C ILE A 353 -13.92 18.04 -4.88
N LEU A 354 -13.08 17.06 -4.57
CA LEU A 354 -13.40 15.64 -4.63
C LEU A 354 -13.84 15.14 -3.25
N GLU A 355 -14.43 13.95 -3.21
CA GLU A 355 -14.74 13.27 -1.95
C GLU A 355 -13.47 12.94 -1.17
N SER A 356 -13.58 12.89 0.17
CA SER A 356 -12.50 12.46 1.08
C SER A 356 -12.28 10.96 0.95
N GLY A 357 -11.58 10.53 -0.10
CA GLY A 357 -11.39 9.13 -0.42
C GLY A 357 -10.18 8.85 -1.30
N CYS A 358 -9.84 7.58 -1.45
CA CYS A 358 -8.66 7.10 -2.17
C CYS A 358 -8.88 6.88 -3.67
N GLY A 359 -10.13 6.92 -4.16
CA GLY A 359 -10.50 6.65 -5.55
C GLY A 359 -9.66 7.39 -6.60
N PRO A 360 -9.40 8.70 -6.47
CA PRO A 360 -8.59 9.45 -7.44
C PRO A 360 -7.16 8.94 -7.60
N CYS A 361 -6.59 8.29 -6.58
CA CYS A 361 -5.25 7.70 -6.63
C CYS A 361 -5.15 6.55 -7.67
N ILE A 362 -6.25 5.87 -7.93
CA ILE A 362 -6.35 4.75 -8.88
C ILE A 362 -7.18 5.10 -10.12
N GLY A 363 -7.34 6.40 -10.41
CA GLY A 363 -8.04 6.87 -11.60
C GLY A 363 -9.57 6.81 -11.52
N GLN A 364 -10.15 6.59 -10.34
CA GLN A 364 -11.60 6.64 -10.15
C GLN A 364 -12.07 8.09 -9.92
N GLY A 365 -12.97 8.56 -10.77
CA GLY A 365 -13.55 9.90 -10.69
C GLY A 365 -12.67 11.04 -11.16
N GLN A 366 -11.39 10.79 -11.41
CA GLN A 366 -10.43 11.78 -11.89
C GLN A 366 -9.26 11.10 -12.59
N SER A 367 -9.23 11.20 -13.92
CA SER A 367 -8.14 10.72 -14.78
C SER A 367 -7.60 11.84 -15.65
N PRO A 368 -6.32 11.87 -16.01
CA PRO A 368 -5.80 12.81 -16.99
C PRO A 368 -6.26 12.43 -18.41
N ALA A 369 -6.15 13.36 -19.35
CA ALA A 369 -6.26 13.04 -20.78
C ALA A 369 -5.04 12.22 -21.23
N ASN A 370 -5.14 11.56 -22.39
CA ASN A 370 -4.00 10.83 -22.97
C ASN A 370 -2.82 11.78 -23.19
N ASP A 371 -1.62 11.27 -22.98
CA ASP A 371 -0.34 11.98 -23.18
C ASP A 371 -0.21 13.30 -22.41
N THR A 372 -0.99 13.45 -21.33
CA THR A 372 -1.01 14.65 -20.48
C THR A 372 -0.05 14.49 -19.30
N VAL A 373 0.75 15.54 -19.04
CA VAL A 373 1.50 15.66 -17.80
C VAL A 373 0.55 15.98 -16.66
N THR A 374 0.56 15.12 -15.62
CA THR A 374 -0.23 15.31 -14.40
C THR A 374 0.69 15.40 -13.19
N LEU A 375 0.52 16.45 -12.36
CA LEU A 375 1.19 16.55 -11.07
C LEU A 375 0.27 16.08 -9.96
N ARG A 376 0.78 15.20 -9.11
CA ARG A 376 0.03 14.60 -8.01
C ARG A 376 0.81 14.66 -6.71
N THR A 377 0.16 14.97 -5.62
CA THR A 377 0.77 14.88 -4.29
C THR A 377 0.64 13.47 -3.69
N PHE A 378 0.32 12.50 -4.51
CA PHE A 378 0.10 11.08 -4.18
C PHE A 378 1.44 10.34 -4.00
N ASN A 379 1.38 9.04 -3.87
CA ASN A 379 2.53 8.20 -3.53
C ASN A 379 2.99 7.27 -4.65
N ARG A 380 2.20 7.09 -5.73
CA ARG A 380 2.50 6.17 -6.85
C ARG A 380 2.24 6.81 -8.20
N ASN A 381 3.16 6.53 -9.13
CA ASN A 381 3.11 7.01 -10.51
C ASN A 381 3.47 5.91 -11.54
N PHE A 382 3.15 4.66 -11.22
CA PHE A 382 3.33 3.55 -12.16
C PHE A 382 2.53 3.78 -13.44
N PRO A 383 2.95 3.22 -14.60
CA PRO A 383 2.24 3.36 -15.86
C PRO A 383 0.78 2.94 -15.75
N GLY A 384 -0.14 3.80 -16.19
CA GLY A 384 -1.58 3.55 -16.12
C GLY A 384 -2.22 3.70 -14.74
N ARG A 385 -1.45 4.06 -13.70
CA ARG A 385 -1.95 4.25 -12.33
C ARG A 385 -3.06 5.30 -12.25
N THR A 386 -3.02 6.30 -13.11
CA THR A 386 -4.00 7.39 -13.15
C THR A 386 -5.32 7.01 -13.82
N GLY A 387 -5.45 5.78 -14.34
CA GLY A 387 -6.59 5.32 -15.15
C GLY A 387 -6.44 5.63 -16.64
N THR A 388 -5.33 6.24 -17.07
CA THR A 388 -5.06 6.59 -18.47
C THR A 388 -3.78 5.90 -18.95
N LYS A 389 -3.81 5.28 -20.14
CA LYS A 389 -2.61 4.76 -20.81
C LYS A 389 -1.78 5.94 -21.33
N GLY A 390 -0.44 5.86 -21.19
CA GLY A 390 0.48 6.91 -21.66
C GLY A 390 0.48 8.17 -20.79
N ASP A 391 -0.07 8.10 -19.57
CA ASP A 391 0.00 9.19 -18.60
C ASP A 391 1.45 9.49 -18.20
N GLN A 392 1.72 10.77 -17.92
CA GLN A 392 2.99 11.23 -17.39
C GLN A 392 2.77 11.81 -15.99
N ALA A 393 2.69 10.92 -14.99
CA ALA A 393 2.42 11.29 -13.61
C ALA A 393 3.71 11.61 -12.84
N TYR A 394 3.81 12.83 -12.35
CA TYR A 394 4.87 13.30 -11.45
C TYR A 394 4.34 13.36 -10.02
N LEU A 395 5.14 12.90 -9.05
CA LEU A 395 4.80 13.02 -7.63
C LEU A 395 5.58 14.19 -7.04
N VAL A 396 4.85 15.16 -6.49
CA VAL A 396 5.42 16.43 -5.99
C VAL A 396 4.79 16.84 -4.66
N SER A 397 5.38 17.82 -3.99
CA SER A 397 4.81 18.45 -2.78
C SER A 397 3.55 19.29 -3.11
N PRO A 398 2.71 19.60 -2.12
CA PRO A 398 1.57 20.50 -2.27
C PRO A 398 1.96 21.87 -2.81
N GLU A 399 3.09 22.40 -2.37
CA GLU A 399 3.63 23.69 -2.78
C GLU A 399 3.99 23.72 -4.27
N VAL A 400 4.68 22.68 -4.75
CA VAL A 400 5.02 22.53 -6.17
C VAL A 400 3.77 22.32 -7.01
N ALA A 401 2.82 21.51 -6.53
CA ALA A 401 1.55 21.26 -7.22
C ALA A 401 0.73 22.55 -7.37
N ALA A 402 0.62 23.34 -6.30
CA ALA A 402 -0.08 24.63 -6.33
C ALA A 402 0.62 25.65 -7.24
N ALA A 403 1.97 25.72 -7.22
CA ALA A 403 2.73 26.55 -8.14
C ALA A 403 2.44 26.19 -9.60
N ALA A 404 2.47 24.92 -9.94
CA ALA A 404 2.16 24.45 -11.28
C ALA A 404 0.70 24.74 -11.68
N ALA A 405 -0.25 24.63 -10.76
CA ALA A 405 -1.65 24.99 -11.03
C ALA A 405 -1.81 26.48 -11.38
N LEU A 406 -1.05 27.36 -10.73
CA LEU A 406 -1.07 28.81 -10.99
C LEU A 406 -0.40 29.18 -12.31
N THR A 407 0.65 28.49 -12.71
CA THR A 407 1.51 28.88 -13.86
C THR A 407 1.26 28.07 -15.12
N GLY A 408 0.54 26.95 -15.06
CA GLY A 408 0.29 26.05 -16.19
C GLY A 408 1.46 25.15 -16.57
N LYS A 409 2.55 25.19 -15.80
CA LYS A 409 3.79 24.44 -16.06
C LYS A 409 4.49 24.08 -14.75
N ILE A 410 5.39 23.12 -14.79
CA ILE A 410 6.27 22.84 -13.62
C ILE A 410 7.10 24.09 -13.37
N THR A 411 6.96 24.65 -12.17
CA THR A 411 7.60 25.90 -11.76
C THR A 411 8.15 25.75 -10.35
N PRO A 412 9.42 26.08 -10.11
CA PRO A 412 9.93 26.19 -8.74
C PRO A 412 9.08 27.17 -7.93
N PRO A 413 8.55 26.79 -6.76
CA PRO A 413 7.68 27.69 -5.99
C PRO A 413 8.37 29.01 -5.60
N SER A 414 9.71 29.01 -5.48
CA SER A 414 10.52 30.21 -5.21
C SER A 414 10.53 31.24 -6.36
N GLU A 415 10.07 30.89 -7.55
CA GLU A 415 9.93 31.80 -8.69
C GLU A 415 8.55 32.48 -8.75
N LEU A 416 7.63 32.15 -7.84
CA LEU A 416 6.35 32.81 -7.74
C LEU A 416 6.50 34.26 -7.27
N PRO A 417 5.61 35.19 -7.68
CA PRO A 417 5.69 36.61 -7.35
C PRO A 417 5.20 36.92 -5.92
N PHE A 418 5.35 36.00 -4.99
CA PHE A 418 5.00 36.16 -3.58
C PHE A 418 5.83 35.20 -2.71
N ASP A 419 5.97 35.54 -1.43
CA ASP A 419 6.73 34.75 -0.47
C ASP A 419 6.00 33.47 -0.08
N CYS A 420 6.75 32.48 0.45
CA CYS A 420 6.19 31.25 1.00
C CYS A 420 5.20 31.59 2.12
N PRO A 421 3.92 31.17 2.01
CA PRO A 421 2.94 31.51 3.03
C PRO A 421 3.24 30.79 4.34
N GLU A 422 3.20 31.52 5.43
CA GLU A 422 3.18 30.94 6.77
C GLU A 422 1.77 30.50 7.12
N VAL A 423 1.60 29.24 7.50
CA VAL A 423 0.32 28.67 7.91
C VAL A 423 0.41 28.19 9.35
N ALA A 424 -0.44 28.73 10.18
CA ALA A 424 -0.55 28.31 11.57
C ALA A 424 -1.13 26.88 11.66
N GLU A 425 -0.56 26.09 12.57
CA GLU A 425 -1.18 24.81 12.96
C GLU A 425 -2.55 25.06 13.60
N ALA A 426 -3.47 24.11 13.43
CA ALA A 426 -4.75 24.18 14.11
C ALA A 426 -4.56 24.25 15.63
N GLU A 427 -5.24 25.17 16.30
CA GLU A 427 -5.25 25.23 17.76
C GLU A 427 -5.96 24.03 18.37
N LYS A 428 -7.04 23.59 17.73
CA LYS A 428 -7.85 22.43 18.09
C LYS A 428 -8.50 21.84 16.84
N PHE A 429 -8.57 20.52 16.76
CA PHE A 429 -9.32 19.86 15.69
C PHE A 429 -10.81 19.74 16.03
N LEU A 430 -11.65 19.71 15.00
CA LEU A 430 -13.08 19.46 15.13
C LEU A 430 -13.32 17.96 15.27
N ILE A 431 -13.75 17.53 16.44
CA ILE A 431 -13.98 16.11 16.73
C ILE A 431 -15.45 15.81 16.54
N ASP A 432 -15.76 14.96 15.56
CA ASP A 432 -17.10 14.45 15.32
C ASP A 432 -17.03 13.00 14.84
N ASP A 433 -17.28 12.09 15.76
CA ASP A 433 -17.23 10.63 15.51
C ASP A 433 -18.58 10.07 15.01
N SER A 434 -19.55 10.91 14.65
CA SER A 434 -20.90 10.49 14.21
C SER A 434 -20.91 9.62 12.94
N MET A 435 -19.84 9.67 12.14
CA MET A 435 -19.67 8.82 10.97
C MET A 435 -19.03 7.47 11.28
N MET A 436 -18.69 7.19 12.54
CA MET A 436 -18.18 5.91 13.00
C MET A 436 -19.27 5.14 13.74
N ILE A 437 -19.57 3.94 13.25
CA ILE A 437 -20.58 3.07 13.88
C ILE A 437 -19.87 2.11 14.81
N THR A 438 -20.11 2.28 16.11
CA THR A 438 -19.63 1.34 17.13
C THR A 438 -20.44 0.03 17.05
N PRO A 439 -19.78 -1.14 17.06
CA PRO A 439 -20.45 -2.41 17.01
C PRO A 439 -21.27 -2.67 18.31
N PRO A 440 -22.40 -3.41 18.23
CA PRO A 440 -23.16 -3.79 19.42
C PRO A 440 -22.32 -4.74 20.30
N CYS A 441 -22.64 -4.78 21.61
CA CYS A 441 -21.97 -5.66 22.57
C CYS A 441 -22.16 -7.15 22.20
N CYS A 442 -23.30 -7.52 21.62
CA CYS A 442 -23.60 -8.86 21.13
C CYS A 442 -23.81 -8.84 19.62
N GLY A 443 -22.87 -9.41 18.86
CA GLY A 443 -22.95 -9.49 17.39
C GLY A 443 -23.79 -10.65 16.86
N LYS A 444 -24.15 -11.65 17.70
CA LYS A 444 -24.87 -12.87 17.25
C LYS A 444 -26.28 -12.60 16.72
N SER A 445 -26.89 -11.49 17.10
CA SER A 445 -28.23 -11.07 16.62
C SER A 445 -28.18 -10.23 15.34
N VAL A 446 -26.98 -9.91 14.84
CA VAL A 446 -26.82 -9.08 13.64
C VAL A 446 -26.87 -9.97 12.40
N GLU A 447 -27.83 -9.70 11.51
CA GLU A 447 -27.89 -10.33 10.20
C GLU A 447 -26.79 -9.77 9.28
N ILE A 448 -25.95 -10.64 8.73
CA ILE A 448 -24.94 -10.27 7.75
C ILE A 448 -25.59 -10.20 6.36
N ILE A 449 -25.58 -9.02 5.76
CA ILE A 449 -26.24 -8.74 4.48
C ILE A 449 -25.31 -9.15 3.33
N ARG A 450 -25.67 -10.21 2.59
CA ARG A 450 -24.99 -10.61 1.36
C ARG A 450 -25.91 -10.40 0.16
N LYS A 451 -25.44 -9.66 -0.81
CA LYS A 451 -26.11 -9.47 -2.11
C LYS A 451 -25.46 -10.39 -3.16
N LYS A 452 -26.10 -10.54 -4.32
CA LYS A 452 -25.69 -11.49 -5.37
C LYS A 452 -24.26 -11.26 -5.92
N THR A 453 -23.70 -10.06 -5.73
CA THR A 453 -22.35 -9.72 -6.20
C THR A 453 -21.23 -10.22 -5.27
N ILE A 454 -21.59 -10.78 -4.10
CA ILE A 454 -20.62 -11.22 -3.10
C ILE A 454 -20.55 -12.75 -3.13
N GLY A 455 -19.40 -13.27 -3.56
CA GLY A 455 -19.10 -14.70 -3.62
C GLY A 455 -18.32 -15.19 -2.40
N ALA A 456 -18.30 -16.50 -2.17
CA ALA A 456 -17.35 -17.09 -1.22
C ALA A 456 -15.92 -17.07 -1.80
N PRO A 457 -14.88 -16.95 -0.96
CA PRO A 457 -13.50 -17.05 -1.42
C PRO A 457 -13.26 -18.47 -1.98
N PRO A 458 -12.69 -18.61 -3.18
CA PRO A 458 -12.36 -19.92 -3.72
C PRO A 458 -11.23 -20.57 -2.91
N LEU A 459 -11.34 -21.88 -2.72
CA LEU A 459 -10.29 -22.69 -2.13
C LEU A 459 -9.41 -23.29 -3.23
N ASN A 460 -8.11 -23.32 -3.01
CA ASN A 460 -7.17 -23.98 -3.89
C ASN A 460 -7.11 -25.49 -3.56
N SER A 461 -6.73 -26.32 -4.53
CA SER A 461 -6.39 -27.72 -4.27
C SER A 461 -4.99 -27.85 -3.67
N ALA A 462 -4.73 -28.93 -2.93
CA ALA A 462 -3.39 -29.26 -2.45
C ALA A 462 -2.36 -29.21 -3.58
N LEU A 463 -1.12 -28.84 -3.24
CA LEU A 463 -0.04 -28.79 -4.22
C LEU A 463 0.21 -30.20 -4.79
N PRO A 464 0.24 -30.42 -6.10
CA PRO A 464 0.58 -31.71 -6.67
C PRO A 464 2.07 -32.03 -6.48
N ASP A 465 2.45 -33.29 -6.50
CA ASP A 465 3.85 -33.72 -6.38
C ASP A 465 4.66 -33.37 -7.63
N LYS A 466 4.01 -33.40 -8.76
CA LYS A 466 4.57 -32.99 -10.05
C LYS A 466 3.82 -31.79 -10.61
N ILE A 467 4.52 -30.79 -11.04
CA ILE A 467 3.98 -29.73 -11.90
C ILE A 467 4.18 -30.16 -13.37
N ASP A 468 3.08 -30.39 -14.06
CA ASP A 468 2.99 -30.40 -15.52
C ASP A 468 2.26 -29.12 -15.91
N GLY A 469 3.02 -28.10 -16.27
CA GLY A 469 2.51 -26.75 -16.43
C GLY A 469 2.83 -26.13 -17.77
N ILE A 470 2.23 -24.96 -18.01
CA ILE A 470 2.51 -24.11 -19.17
C ILE A 470 2.91 -22.72 -18.66
N ALA A 471 3.96 -22.16 -19.21
CA ALA A 471 4.33 -20.75 -19.00
C ALA A 471 3.27 -19.86 -19.66
N LEU A 472 2.26 -19.43 -18.89
CA LEU A 472 1.09 -18.72 -19.41
C LEU A 472 1.38 -17.28 -19.81
N ILE A 473 2.38 -16.69 -19.17
CA ILE A 473 2.80 -15.30 -19.42
C ILE A 473 4.26 -15.11 -18.98
N LYS A 474 4.95 -14.24 -19.69
CA LYS A 474 6.28 -13.75 -19.35
C LYS A 474 6.23 -12.23 -19.21
N THR A 475 6.47 -11.72 -17.99
CA THR A 475 6.25 -10.31 -17.66
C THR A 475 7.55 -9.53 -17.50
N PRO A 476 7.58 -8.22 -17.83
CA PRO A 476 8.76 -7.37 -17.71
C PRO A 476 9.14 -7.05 -16.26
N ASP A 477 10.19 -6.24 -16.08
CA ASP A 477 10.56 -5.67 -14.79
C ASP A 477 9.42 -4.83 -14.20
N LYS A 478 9.36 -4.81 -12.86
CA LYS A 478 8.42 -3.98 -12.08
C LYS A 478 6.95 -4.26 -12.42
N THR A 479 6.61 -5.51 -12.75
CA THR A 479 5.20 -5.89 -12.92
C THR A 479 4.44 -5.64 -11.62
N SER A 480 3.56 -4.68 -11.64
CA SER A 480 2.80 -4.26 -10.47
C SER A 480 1.59 -5.16 -10.20
N THR A 481 1.04 -5.07 -8.99
CA THR A 481 -0.24 -5.72 -8.68
C THR A 481 -1.40 -5.17 -9.51
N ASP A 482 -1.29 -3.92 -10.03
CA ASP A 482 -2.26 -3.34 -10.97
C ASP A 482 -2.12 -3.94 -12.39
N ASP A 483 -0.91 -4.35 -12.79
CA ASP A 483 -0.70 -5.08 -14.04
C ASP A 483 -1.26 -6.51 -13.97
N ILE A 484 -1.16 -7.16 -12.80
CA ILE A 484 -1.70 -8.50 -12.58
C ILE A 484 -3.22 -8.44 -12.47
N MET A 485 -3.74 -7.54 -11.64
CA MET A 485 -5.17 -7.34 -11.38
C MET A 485 -5.52 -5.87 -11.52
N PRO A 486 -6.07 -5.46 -12.68
CA PRO A 486 -6.44 -4.07 -12.91
C PRO A 486 -7.40 -3.54 -11.85
N ALA A 487 -7.09 -2.34 -11.34
CA ALA A 487 -7.95 -1.59 -10.44
C ALA A 487 -9.05 -0.81 -11.22
N GLY A 488 -9.29 0.43 -10.87
CA GLY A 488 -10.23 1.31 -11.57
C GLY A 488 -11.64 0.72 -11.64
N VAL A 489 -12.17 0.60 -12.84
CA VAL A 489 -13.55 0.12 -13.09
C VAL A 489 -13.77 -1.35 -12.72
N HIS A 490 -12.71 -2.15 -12.66
CA HIS A 490 -12.80 -3.58 -12.35
C HIS A 490 -12.91 -3.89 -10.86
N LEU A 491 -12.53 -2.96 -9.97
CA LEU A 491 -12.64 -3.14 -8.52
C LEU A 491 -14.07 -3.41 -8.03
N LYS A 492 -15.08 -3.07 -8.81
CA LYS A 492 -16.48 -3.44 -8.51
C LYS A 492 -16.72 -4.95 -8.40
N HIS A 493 -15.81 -5.79 -8.93
CA HIS A 493 -15.87 -7.25 -8.89
C HIS A 493 -15.03 -7.88 -7.76
N ARG A 494 -14.37 -7.07 -6.91
CA ARG A 494 -13.43 -7.55 -5.87
C ARG A 494 -13.99 -8.59 -4.91
N SER A 495 -15.31 -8.59 -4.69
CA SER A 495 -16.01 -9.56 -3.83
C SER A 495 -16.49 -10.78 -4.59
N ASN A 496 -16.16 -10.91 -5.89
CA ASN A 496 -16.56 -12.00 -6.76
C ASN A 496 -15.36 -12.47 -7.59
N ILE A 497 -14.56 -13.36 -7.03
CA ILE A 497 -13.32 -13.83 -7.66
C ILE A 497 -13.55 -14.42 -9.06
N PRO A 498 -14.59 -15.26 -9.32
CA PRO A 498 -14.86 -15.75 -10.67
C PRO A 498 -15.04 -14.65 -11.72
N GLU A 499 -15.72 -13.55 -11.38
CA GLU A 499 -15.88 -12.41 -12.30
C GLU A 499 -14.59 -11.59 -12.42
N TYR A 500 -13.92 -11.34 -11.29
CA TYR A 500 -12.72 -10.53 -11.29
C TYR A 500 -11.54 -11.23 -12.00
N ALA A 501 -11.44 -12.55 -11.88
CA ALA A 501 -10.39 -13.34 -12.54
C ALA A 501 -10.41 -13.25 -14.08
N LYS A 502 -11.53 -12.84 -14.70
CA LYS A 502 -11.63 -12.66 -16.16
C LYS A 502 -10.69 -11.60 -16.71
N VAL A 503 -10.25 -10.65 -15.88
CA VAL A 503 -9.40 -9.51 -16.27
C VAL A 503 -7.94 -9.64 -15.76
N VAL A 504 -7.54 -10.82 -15.27
CA VAL A 504 -6.14 -11.10 -14.90
C VAL A 504 -5.23 -10.83 -16.09
N PHE A 505 -4.19 -10.01 -15.88
CA PHE A 505 -3.24 -9.59 -16.90
C PHE A 505 -3.87 -8.93 -18.15
N GLU A 506 -5.03 -8.27 -18.00
CA GLU A 506 -5.73 -7.63 -19.12
C GLU A 506 -4.82 -6.70 -19.94
N ARG A 507 -3.90 -6.00 -19.27
CA ARG A 507 -2.94 -5.09 -19.90
C ARG A 507 -2.05 -5.77 -20.94
N PHE A 508 -1.77 -7.06 -20.78
CA PHE A 508 -0.90 -7.85 -21.65
C PHE A 508 -1.67 -8.64 -22.70
N ASN A 509 -3.01 -8.50 -22.75
CA ASN A 509 -3.79 -9.15 -23.78
C ASN A 509 -3.60 -8.45 -25.14
N GLU A 510 -3.55 -9.24 -26.19
CA GLU A 510 -3.43 -8.77 -27.58
C GLU A 510 -4.78 -8.91 -28.30
N ASP A 511 -5.12 -7.92 -29.11
CA ASP A 511 -6.37 -7.94 -29.89
C ASP A 511 -6.43 -9.17 -30.81
N GLY A 512 -7.56 -9.86 -30.80
CA GLY A 512 -7.81 -11.04 -31.62
C GLY A 512 -7.17 -12.34 -31.11
N LYS A 513 -6.43 -12.31 -29.97
CA LYS A 513 -5.91 -13.50 -29.32
C LYS A 513 -6.71 -13.85 -28.06
N PRO A 514 -6.70 -15.13 -27.62
CA PRO A 514 -7.29 -15.50 -26.34
C PRO A 514 -6.66 -14.72 -25.19
N THR A 515 -7.48 -14.22 -24.27
CA THR A 515 -7.00 -13.51 -23.07
C THR A 515 -6.20 -14.43 -22.16
N PHE A 516 -5.42 -13.87 -21.23
CA PHE A 516 -4.73 -14.68 -20.21
C PHE A 516 -5.70 -15.61 -19.50
N ALA A 517 -6.86 -15.09 -19.05
CA ALA A 517 -7.86 -15.88 -18.34
C ALA A 517 -8.39 -17.05 -19.18
N GLN A 518 -8.64 -16.83 -20.47
CA GLN A 518 -9.09 -17.90 -21.38
C GLN A 518 -8.00 -18.98 -21.57
N ARG A 519 -6.72 -18.59 -21.75
CA ARG A 519 -5.61 -19.53 -21.86
C ARG A 519 -5.40 -20.32 -20.57
N ALA A 520 -5.47 -19.65 -19.42
CA ALA A 520 -5.31 -20.30 -18.12
C ALA A 520 -6.42 -21.32 -17.83
N VAL A 521 -7.68 -20.98 -18.15
CA VAL A 521 -8.82 -21.90 -18.03
C VAL A 521 -8.62 -23.11 -18.94
N ALA A 522 -8.22 -22.94 -20.21
CA ALA A 522 -7.97 -24.03 -21.13
C ALA A 522 -6.87 -24.98 -20.64
N VAL A 523 -5.78 -24.44 -20.07
CA VAL A 523 -4.69 -25.22 -19.47
C VAL A 523 -5.18 -26.00 -18.26
N ARG A 524 -5.95 -25.39 -17.36
CA ARG A 524 -6.53 -26.01 -16.18
C ARG A 524 -7.50 -27.13 -16.57
N ASP A 525 -8.39 -26.88 -17.52
CA ASP A 525 -9.40 -27.86 -17.96
C ASP A 525 -8.77 -29.04 -18.73
N ALA A 526 -7.56 -28.85 -19.26
CA ALA A 526 -6.72 -29.93 -19.79
C ALA A 526 -5.95 -30.72 -18.71
N GLY A 527 -6.20 -30.45 -17.42
CA GLY A 527 -5.53 -31.11 -16.29
C GLY A 527 -4.09 -30.65 -16.04
N LYS A 528 -3.67 -29.54 -16.64
CA LYS A 528 -2.35 -28.94 -16.46
C LYS A 528 -2.39 -27.72 -15.53
N HIS A 529 -1.22 -27.18 -15.20
CA HIS A 529 -1.08 -26.06 -14.27
C HIS A 529 -0.56 -24.81 -14.95
N GLY A 530 -1.06 -23.64 -14.52
CA GLY A 530 -0.51 -22.37 -14.92
C GLY A 530 0.83 -22.08 -14.20
N VAL A 531 1.81 -21.58 -14.96
CA VAL A 531 3.08 -21.04 -14.44
C VAL A 531 3.23 -19.61 -14.94
N ILE A 532 3.57 -18.70 -14.04
CA ILE A 532 3.87 -17.30 -14.38
C ILE A 532 5.40 -17.13 -14.36
N ILE A 533 5.92 -16.45 -15.38
CA ILE A 533 7.35 -16.10 -15.46
C ILE A 533 7.46 -14.58 -15.28
N GLY A 534 8.00 -14.17 -14.13
CA GLY A 534 8.22 -12.77 -13.79
C GLY A 534 9.67 -12.35 -13.93
N ARG A 535 9.90 -11.05 -14.11
CA ARG A 535 11.24 -10.49 -14.11
C ARG A 535 11.56 -9.89 -12.74
N ASP A 536 12.23 -8.78 -12.66
CA ASP A 536 12.64 -8.15 -11.40
C ASP A 536 11.51 -7.34 -10.76
N SER A 537 11.41 -7.33 -9.40
CA SER A 537 10.39 -6.60 -8.63
C SER A 537 8.94 -7.00 -8.99
N TYR A 538 8.67 -8.30 -9.11
CA TYR A 538 7.32 -8.79 -9.42
C TYR A 538 6.35 -8.61 -8.24
N GLY A 539 5.15 -8.10 -8.51
CA GLY A 539 4.10 -7.85 -7.51
C GLY A 539 4.26 -6.53 -6.76
N GLN A 540 4.96 -5.56 -7.35
CA GLN A 540 5.14 -4.22 -6.77
C GLN A 540 3.78 -3.51 -6.55
N GLY A 541 3.69 -2.74 -5.49
CA GLY A 541 2.57 -1.82 -5.27
C GLY A 541 1.59 -2.25 -4.18
N SER A 542 0.34 -2.55 -4.52
CA SER A 542 -0.77 -2.73 -3.58
C SER A 542 -0.68 -4.03 -2.77
N SER A 543 -1.25 -4.02 -1.56
CA SER A 543 -1.45 -5.21 -0.72
C SER A 543 -2.60 -6.12 -1.20
N ARG A 544 -3.22 -5.83 -2.35
CA ARG A 544 -4.38 -6.58 -2.86
C ARG A 544 -4.02 -8.04 -3.14
N GLU A 545 -4.57 -8.93 -2.33
CA GLU A 545 -4.45 -10.39 -2.47
C GLU A 545 -5.09 -10.94 -3.75
N HIS A 546 -5.97 -10.15 -4.39
CA HIS A 546 -6.57 -10.49 -5.69
C HIS A 546 -5.51 -10.79 -6.76
N ALA A 547 -4.32 -10.18 -6.66
CA ALA A 547 -3.18 -10.47 -7.52
C ALA A 547 -2.59 -11.89 -7.32
N ALA A 548 -2.99 -12.59 -6.27
CA ALA A 548 -2.64 -14.00 -6.02
C ALA A 548 -3.87 -14.92 -6.12
N ILE A 549 -5.00 -14.57 -5.48
CA ILE A 549 -6.20 -15.43 -5.46
C ILE A 549 -6.85 -15.57 -6.85
N CYS A 550 -6.85 -14.52 -7.70
CA CYS A 550 -7.41 -14.63 -9.04
C CYS A 550 -6.58 -15.51 -9.99
N PRO A 551 -5.26 -15.37 -10.08
CA PRO A 551 -4.41 -16.35 -10.78
C PRO A 551 -4.55 -17.78 -10.23
N MET A 552 -4.59 -17.93 -8.90
CA MET A 552 -4.85 -19.23 -8.26
C MET A 552 -6.16 -19.85 -8.73
N TYR A 553 -7.25 -19.08 -8.72
CA TYR A 553 -8.57 -19.53 -9.20
C TYR A 553 -8.52 -20.00 -10.66
N LEU A 554 -7.70 -19.37 -11.49
CA LEU A 554 -7.47 -19.76 -12.89
C LEU A 554 -6.55 -20.97 -13.05
N GLY A 555 -6.02 -21.56 -11.97
CA GLY A 555 -5.19 -22.77 -12.00
C GLY A 555 -3.69 -22.53 -11.96
N VAL A 556 -3.23 -21.32 -11.66
CA VAL A 556 -1.80 -21.03 -11.44
C VAL A 556 -1.33 -21.70 -10.14
N LYS A 557 -0.22 -22.44 -10.20
CA LYS A 557 0.41 -23.12 -9.06
C LYS A 557 1.81 -22.61 -8.74
N VAL A 558 2.48 -22.03 -9.70
CA VAL A 558 3.89 -21.61 -9.57
C VAL A 558 4.08 -20.23 -10.19
N LEU A 559 4.82 -19.40 -9.51
CA LEU A 559 5.48 -18.19 -10.03
C LEU A 559 6.99 -18.43 -10.00
N ILE A 560 7.69 -18.09 -11.07
CA ILE A 560 9.15 -18.04 -11.12
C ILE A 560 9.56 -16.63 -11.54
N ALA A 561 10.26 -15.88 -10.69
CA ALA A 561 10.65 -14.49 -10.97
C ALA A 561 12.13 -14.25 -10.61
N ILE A 562 12.72 -13.15 -11.07
CA ILE A 562 14.05 -12.73 -10.62
C ILE A 562 13.98 -12.27 -9.17
N SER A 563 12.99 -11.43 -8.83
CA SER A 563 12.68 -11.06 -7.46
C SER A 563 11.18 -10.81 -7.27
N ILE A 564 10.68 -10.96 -6.03
CA ILE A 564 9.25 -10.85 -5.68
C ILE A 564 9.11 -9.90 -4.50
N GLU A 565 8.14 -9.01 -4.57
CA GLU A 565 7.85 -8.06 -3.51
C GLU A 565 7.25 -8.74 -2.26
N ARG A 566 7.60 -8.24 -1.08
CA ARG A 566 7.31 -8.86 0.22
C ARG A 566 5.84 -9.23 0.40
N ILE A 567 4.93 -8.27 0.25
CA ILE A 567 3.48 -8.51 0.47
C ILE A 567 2.95 -9.51 -0.55
N HIS A 568 3.41 -9.40 -1.80
CA HIS A 568 2.96 -10.31 -2.85
C HIS A 568 3.46 -11.74 -2.64
N ALA A 569 4.70 -11.91 -2.20
CA ALA A 569 5.25 -13.23 -1.84
C ALA A 569 4.43 -13.90 -0.72
N ALA A 570 4.07 -13.14 0.33
CA ALA A 570 3.20 -13.63 1.38
C ALA A 570 1.80 -14.02 0.87
N ASN A 571 1.19 -13.21 0.00
CA ASN A 571 -0.10 -13.52 -0.61
C ASN A 571 -0.04 -14.78 -1.49
N LEU A 572 1.04 -14.99 -2.26
CA LEU A 572 1.22 -16.22 -3.05
C LEU A 572 1.22 -17.45 -2.16
N VAL A 573 1.99 -17.43 -1.06
CA VAL A 573 2.03 -18.50 -0.05
C VAL A 573 0.64 -18.74 0.54
N ASN A 574 -0.05 -17.66 0.96
CA ASN A 574 -1.38 -17.73 1.57
C ASN A 574 -2.41 -18.42 0.66
N PHE A 575 -2.27 -18.28 -0.66
CA PHE A 575 -3.15 -18.92 -1.64
C PHE A 575 -2.56 -20.18 -2.31
N GLY A 576 -1.45 -20.72 -1.77
CA GLY A 576 -0.88 -22.00 -2.21
C GLY A 576 -0.22 -21.95 -3.58
N ILE A 577 0.30 -20.80 -3.99
CA ILE A 577 1.16 -20.61 -5.17
C ILE A 577 2.61 -20.61 -4.70
N VAL A 578 3.46 -21.44 -5.31
CA VAL A 578 4.90 -21.52 -4.96
C VAL A 578 5.64 -20.31 -5.53
N PRO A 579 6.25 -19.43 -4.69
CA PRO A 579 6.99 -18.25 -5.15
C PRO A 579 8.48 -18.57 -5.35
N PHE A 580 8.86 -19.06 -6.50
CA PHE A 580 10.25 -19.31 -6.83
C PHE A 580 10.97 -18.08 -7.36
N THR A 581 12.28 -18.01 -7.08
CA THR A 581 13.20 -17.07 -7.73
C THR A 581 14.25 -17.81 -8.54
N PHE A 582 14.63 -17.26 -9.70
CA PHE A 582 15.73 -17.80 -10.49
C PHE A 582 17.02 -17.87 -9.67
N ALA A 583 17.74 -18.98 -9.71
CA ALA A 583 19.07 -19.07 -9.12
C ALA A 583 20.10 -18.24 -9.91
N ASP A 584 19.95 -18.19 -11.22
CA ASP A 584 20.67 -17.29 -12.12
C ASP A 584 19.63 -16.38 -12.84
N PRO A 585 19.66 -15.07 -12.64
CA PRO A 585 18.76 -14.15 -13.33
C PRO A 585 18.75 -14.27 -14.86
N ALA A 586 19.85 -14.70 -15.48
CA ALA A 586 19.95 -14.92 -16.92
C ALA A 586 19.07 -16.08 -17.43
N ASP A 587 18.62 -16.96 -16.53
CA ASP A 587 17.71 -18.06 -16.86
C ASP A 587 16.32 -17.59 -17.28
N TYR A 588 15.94 -16.36 -16.90
CA TYR A 588 14.70 -15.73 -17.34
C TYR A 588 14.58 -15.71 -18.88
N ASP A 589 15.67 -15.41 -19.57
CA ASP A 589 15.68 -15.32 -21.05
C ASP A 589 15.59 -16.67 -21.75
N LYS A 590 15.80 -17.77 -21.01
CA LYS A 590 15.75 -19.14 -21.53
C LYS A 590 14.36 -19.75 -21.60
N ILE A 591 13.35 -19.11 -21.02
CA ILE A 591 11.95 -19.56 -21.04
C ILE A 591 11.14 -18.62 -21.92
N ALA A 592 10.31 -19.19 -22.78
CA ALA A 592 9.33 -18.45 -23.57
C ALA A 592 7.90 -18.66 -23.06
N GLU A 593 7.00 -17.72 -23.38
CA GLU A 593 5.57 -17.93 -23.20
C GLU A 593 5.10 -19.09 -24.06
N GLY A 594 4.31 -20.02 -23.48
CA GLY A 594 3.86 -21.23 -24.14
C GLY A 594 4.73 -22.46 -23.87
N ASP A 595 5.94 -22.32 -23.34
CA ASP A 595 6.81 -23.47 -22.99
C ASP A 595 6.12 -24.35 -21.94
N SER A 596 6.29 -25.68 -22.09
CA SER A 596 5.88 -26.64 -21.06
C SER A 596 6.89 -26.61 -19.92
N ILE A 597 6.38 -26.48 -18.69
CA ILE A 597 7.18 -26.40 -17.46
C ILE A 597 6.97 -27.67 -16.64
N VAL A 598 8.05 -28.42 -16.39
CA VAL A 598 7.98 -29.66 -15.61
C VAL A 598 8.85 -29.54 -14.36
N ILE A 599 8.25 -29.81 -13.20
CA ILE A 599 8.93 -29.87 -11.89
C ILE A 599 8.56 -31.20 -11.25
N GLU A 600 9.54 -32.06 -11.05
CA GLU A 600 9.36 -33.41 -10.48
C GLU A 600 9.58 -33.38 -8.95
N ASN A 601 8.84 -34.22 -8.21
CA ASN A 601 8.98 -34.43 -6.77
C ASN A 601 8.94 -33.12 -5.98
N LEU A 602 8.05 -32.18 -6.37
CA LEU A 602 8.05 -30.83 -5.83
C LEU A 602 7.71 -30.81 -4.33
N ARG A 603 6.72 -31.60 -3.90
CA ARG A 603 6.31 -31.68 -2.48
C ARG A 603 7.49 -32.11 -1.60
N GLU A 604 8.14 -33.21 -1.96
CA GLU A 604 9.27 -33.76 -1.23
C GLU A 604 10.42 -32.76 -1.10
N LYS A 605 10.76 -32.08 -2.23
CA LYS A 605 11.84 -31.08 -2.24
C LYS A 605 11.53 -29.88 -1.35
N LEU A 606 10.28 -29.41 -1.35
CA LEU A 606 9.86 -28.32 -0.48
C LEU A 606 9.91 -28.75 1.01
N GLU A 607 9.41 -29.96 1.35
CA GLU A 607 9.42 -30.50 2.71
C GLU A 607 10.83 -30.66 3.27
N LYS A 608 11.78 -31.08 2.43
CA LYS A 608 13.18 -31.24 2.82
C LYS A 608 14.00 -29.94 2.78
N GLY A 609 13.45 -28.87 2.19
CA GLY A 609 14.18 -27.63 1.95
C GLY A 609 15.34 -27.79 0.97
N GLU A 610 15.18 -28.68 -0.03
CA GLU A 610 16.20 -28.98 -1.04
C GLU A 610 16.19 -27.92 -2.13
N TYR A 611 17.09 -26.94 -2.04
CA TYR A 611 17.29 -25.89 -3.03
C TYR A 611 18.72 -25.90 -3.57
N PRO A 612 18.95 -25.51 -4.84
CA PRO A 612 17.95 -25.11 -5.84
C PRO A 612 17.15 -26.30 -6.40
N VAL A 613 15.87 -26.04 -6.73
CA VAL A 613 14.99 -26.99 -7.42
C VAL A 613 15.27 -26.93 -8.93
N GLU A 614 15.38 -28.08 -9.58
CA GLU A 614 15.49 -28.17 -11.05
C GLU A 614 14.12 -28.04 -11.70
N VAL A 615 14.01 -27.16 -12.70
CA VAL A 615 12.85 -26.94 -13.56
C VAL A 615 13.22 -27.19 -15.00
N LYS A 616 12.46 -28.02 -15.70
CA LYS A 616 12.63 -28.28 -17.14
C LYS A 616 11.63 -27.46 -17.93
N ALA A 617 12.11 -26.58 -18.79
CA ALA A 617 11.32 -25.88 -19.79
C ALA A 617 11.47 -26.59 -21.13
N VAL A 618 10.35 -26.91 -21.77
CA VAL A 618 10.31 -27.59 -23.06
C VAL A 618 9.61 -26.68 -24.06
N SER A 619 10.36 -26.20 -25.02
CA SER A 619 9.84 -25.31 -26.06
C SER A 619 9.03 -26.10 -27.12
N ALA A 620 8.29 -25.38 -27.96
CA ALA A 620 7.38 -25.95 -28.96
C ALA A 620 8.12 -26.88 -29.99
N ASP A 621 9.40 -26.65 -30.23
CA ASP A 621 10.27 -27.49 -31.07
C ASP A 621 10.85 -28.72 -30.34
N GLY A 622 10.46 -28.93 -29.08
CA GLY A 622 10.88 -30.07 -28.26
C GLY A 622 12.24 -29.89 -27.58
N LYS A 623 12.87 -28.74 -27.66
CA LYS A 623 14.14 -28.47 -26.98
C LYS A 623 13.90 -28.37 -25.48
N VAL A 624 14.66 -29.16 -24.70
CA VAL A 624 14.63 -29.13 -23.24
C VAL A 624 15.72 -28.22 -22.71
N THR A 625 15.31 -27.23 -21.89
CA THR A 625 16.22 -26.35 -21.18
C THR A 625 16.04 -26.60 -19.68
N SER A 626 17.13 -26.91 -18.97
CA SER A 626 17.12 -27.07 -17.52
C SER A 626 17.56 -25.78 -16.86
N ILE A 627 16.77 -25.29 -15.91
CA ILE A 627 17.05 -24.10 -15.07
C ILE A 627 16.96 -24.47 -13.59
N LYS A 628 17.52 -23.64 -12.74
CA LYS A 628 17.50 -23.81 -11.27
C LYS A 628 16.78 -22.66 -10.61
N VAL A 629 15.93 -22.97 -9.63
CA VAL A 629 15.14 -21.98 -8.89
C VAL A 629 15.30 -22.18 -7.37
N ASN A 630 15.22 -21.09 -6.64
CA ASN A 630 15.26 -21.05 -5.17
C ASN A 630 13.91 -20.60 -4.62
N ALA A 631 13.65 -20.91 -3.34
CA ALA A 631 12.56 -20.29 -2.60
C ALA A 631 13.03 -19.94 -1.17
N LYS A 632 12.60 -18.81 -0.66
CA LYS A 632 12.81 -18.41 0.74
C LYS A 632 11.55 -18.74 1.52
N LEU A 633 11.34 -20.00 1.83
CA LEU A 633 10.16 -20.51 2.53
C LEU A 633 10.57 -21.04 3.90
N THR A 634 9.71 -20.82 4.87
CA THR A 634 9.82 -21.41 6.18
C THR A 634 9.05 -22.74 6.23
N ALA A 635 9.27 -23.56 7.25
CA ALA A 635 8.52 -24.80 7.41
C ALA A 635 7.00 -24.61 7.48
N GLU A 636 6.54 -23.47 8.03
CA GLU A 636 5.12 -23.13 8.05
C GLU A 636 4.61 -22.74 6.65
N ASP A 637 5.38 -21.94 5.89
CA ASP A 637 5.03 -21.57 4.52
C ASP A 637 4.90 -22.80 3.62
N VAL A 638 5.81 -23.78 3.80
CA VAL A 638 5.74 -25.06 3.11
C VAL A 638 4.45 -25.80 3.43
N LYS A 639 4.05 -25.90 4.70
CA LYS A 639 2.77 -26.54 5.10
C LYS A 639 1.58 -25.87 4.42
N ILE A 640 1.55 -24.53 4.41
CA ILE A 640 0.47 -23.75 3.79
C ILE A 640 0.40 -24.06 2.29
N ILE A 641 1.52 -24.00 1.60
CA ILE A 641 1.59 -24.28 0.16
C ILE A 641 1.15 -25.71 -0.14
N LEU A 642 1.64 -26.69 0.62
CA LEU A 642 1.31 -28.11 0.43
C LEU A 642 -0.18 -28.38 0.64
N ALA A 643 -0.81 -27.68 1.58
CA ALA A 643 -2.26 -27.78 1.82
C ALA A 643 -3.09 -27.12 0.69
N GLY A 644 -2.47 -26.31 -0.17
CA GLY A 644 -3.16 -25.50 -1.18
C GLY A 644 -3.64 -24.15 -0.65
N GLY A 645 -2.99 -23.62 0.39
CA GLY A 645 -3.24 -22.30 0.95
C GLY A 645 -3.65 -22.32 2.42
N ARG A 646 -3.60 -21.13 3.03
CA ARG A 646 -3.81 -20.94 4.47
C ARG A 646 -5.20 -21.37 4.96
N LEU A 647 -6.24 -21.13 4.17
CA LEU A 647 -7.62 -21.52 4.52
C LEU A 647 -7.81 -23.05 4.54
N ASN A 648 -6.94 -23.81 3.91
CA ASN A 648 -6.95 -25.27 3.94
C ASN A 648 -6.14 -25.87 5.11
N CYS A 649 -5.27 -25.06 5.77
CA CYS A 649 -4.53 -25.50 6.95
C CYS A 649 -5.47 -25.52 8.15
N LYS A 650 -5.68 -26.71 8.71
CA LYS A 650 -6.43 -26.92 9.95
C LYS A 650 -5.50 -26.84 11.16
#